data_8305e78ef5d7195c869de5fd2f63033f
#
_entry.id   8305e78ef5d7195c869de5fd2f63033f
#
_cell.length_a   1.000
_cell.length_b   1.000
_cell.length_c   1.000
_cell.angle_alpha   90.00
_cell.angle_beta   90.00
_cell.angle_gamma   90.00
#
_symmetry.space_group_name_H-M   'P 1'
#
loop_
_entity.id
_entity.type
_entity.pdbx_description
1 polymer ?
#
loop_
_entity_poly.entity_id
_entity_poly.type
_entity_poly.pdbx_seq_one_letter_code
_entity_poly.pdbx_strand_id
1 'polypeptide(L)'
;MLINNNWTFWKKGEEKKKILVDLPYDAMLREERSIDAPAGDKVGFFLGGDYFYEKKLNLTKEELKNRVIYLRFEGVYHDPEITINNKKAYFRHYGYTDFIFDATKFFKEGENTILVSCINSDQPNSRWYSGAGIYRDVHLYSYPKVHLLPRTFKMRTIDYKSGLVKVEAKFTSKVDVTLTVLDKEGKEVYQEKNQGKDLTYVVEIPDCHLWSVDDPYLYTFVLTYNGEREEKKFGVRLIELNKEKGFLINGIRTPLLGGCIHSDNGLLGAESYPDVERRKIQILKDAGYNAVRSAHNPIVESFLDAADELGFLVMDEYVDCWYTHKTMYDYASHTLENYQDDLKQMVDKDYSHPSVVLYSTGNEVGETSFEKGIAFTKTLTEYLHSLDDSRPVTCGINVFFNGLAHTPFTVYSDKNAENDIKAKEEAKKKREEEQSSGKKKKEKPSGSSDIYNAIANMVGQNFMKYGAKLRIVDKHTKGAFANMDVAGYNYGIKRYKKDLKKYPERFILGSETFLNDAGEFYSLYMKNPRIIGDFVWSGMDYLGEAGFNSWANGLDYDFANDPSGWITDGGGRININGDWLSEMDYTRVCFHLDTIAIGAVSPHDIEGKAHPAAWKFSRALRSYTFEGYEGKPTEIEVYSHAPIYELYLDDKLLKTFKNKKHKNISRLKMPYKPGTLTAIAYDSDYREIGRATLATANKETRLSLISEKETYQKDEKVYVHVRYTDDNLNIKPLVNKEVEVTKIENGSLLRYGTAARWNKASYFASKVKTYYGRATMIIKPDGNGPVIVHVKDEEGNTSSLTIKIK
;
A
#
# COMPACT_ATOMS: atom_id res chain seq x y z
N MET A 1 -8.62 18.58 18.25
CA MET A 1 -8.26 17.67 19.36
C MET A 1 -8.47 16.25 18.92
N LEU A 2 -7.46 15.41 19.08
CA LEU A 2 -7.56 13.96 18.83
C LEU A 2 -8.37 13.33 19.98
N ILE A 3 -9.35 12.47 19.65
CA ILE A 3 -10.21 11.81 20.65
C ILE A 3 -10.10 10.28 20.62
N ASN A 4 -8.92 9.78 20.30
CA ASN A 4 -8.64 8.36 20.09
C ASN A 4 -8.67 7.49 21.36
N ASN A 5 -8.41 8.05 22.54
CA ASN A 5 -8.24 7.28 23.76
C ASN A 5 -9.60 6.85 24.39
N ASN A 6 -9.61 5.72 25.10
CA ASN A 6 -10.72 5.29 25.96
C ASN A 6 -12.07 5.19 25.22
N TRP A 7 -12.12 4.45 24.12
CA TRP A 7 -13.36 4.02 23.50
C TRP A 7 -13.83 2.70 24.09
N THR A 8 -15.11 2.54 24.32
CA THR A 8 -15.71 1.26 24.69
C THR A 8 -16.08 0.50 23.42
N PHE A 9 -15.49 -0.67 23.22
CA PHE A 9 -15.65 -1.51 22.04
C PHE A 9 -16.42 -2.80 22.36
N TRP A 10 -17.27 -3.25 21.44
CA TRP A 10 -17.86 -4.59 21.47
C TRP A 10 -18.30 -5.06 20.09
N LYS A 11 -18.39 -6.39 19.92
CA LYS A 11 -18.99 -7.03 18.74
C LYS A 11 -20.48 -7.23 18.97
N LYS A 12 -21.29 -7.11 17.92
CA LYS A 12 -22.73 -7.38 17.93
C LYS A 12 -23.02 -8.77 18.48
N GLY A 13 -23.92 -8.86 19.42
CA GLY A 13 -24.23 -10.10 20.14
C GLY A 13 -23.30 -10.40 21.31
N GLU A 14 -22.25 -9.57 21.53
CA GLU A 14 -21.32 -9.72 22.64
C GLU A 14 -21.31 -8.49 23.57
N GLU A 15 -22.43 -7.86 23.79
CA GLU A 15 -22.59 -6.64 24.60
C GLU A 15 -22.11 -6.76 26.05
N LYS A 16 -21.98 -7.99 26.53
CA LYS A 16 -21.43 -8.30 27.87
C LYS A 16 -19.89 -8.33 27.92
N LYS A 17 -19.23 -8.36 26.76
CA LYS A 17 -17.78 -8.43 26.63
C LYS A 17 -17.16 -7.09 26.25
N LYS A 18 -17.76 -5.99 26.69
CA LYS A 18 -17.24 -4.64 26.39
C LYS A 18 -15.83 -4.46 26.96
N ILE A 19 -14.95 -3.90 26.15
CA ILE A 19 -13.56 -3.58 26.53
C ILE A 19 -13.25 -2.11 26.23
N LEU A 20 -12.27 -1.56 26.92
CA LEU A 20 -11.69 -0.25 26.57
C LEU A 20 -10.59 -0.43 25.55
N VAL A 21 -10.61 0.41 24.53
CA VAL A 21 -9.62 0.42 23.44
C VAL A 21 -9.20 1.86 23.11
N ASP A 22 -8.00 2.00 22.60
CA ASP A 22 -7.55 3.23 21.93
C ASP A 22 -7.61 3.02 20.42
N LEU A 23 -7.91 4.10 19.69
CA LEU A 23 -7.88 4.13 18.23
C LEU A 23 -6.47 4.50 17.72
N PRO A 24 -6.13 4.09 16.51
CA PRO A 24 -6.82 3.18 15.58
C PRO A 24 -6.99 1.78 16.14
N TYR A 25 -8.12 1.10 15.82
CA TYR A 25 -8.41 -0.25 16.31
C TYR A 25 -9.07 -1.08 15.22
N ASP A 26 -8.30 -1.95 14.59
CA ASP A 26 -8.78 -2.91 13.60
C ASP A 26 -9.41 -4.11 14.30
N ALA A 27 -10.74 -4.17 14.30
CA ALA A 27 -11.48 -5.24 14.95
C ALA A 27 -11.31 -6.59 14.24
N MET A 28 -11.18 -6.58 12.89
CA MET A 28 -11.10 -7.82 12.12
C MET A 28 -9.77 -8.57 12.35
N LEU A 29 -8.66 -7.85 12.59
CA LEU A 29 -7.37 -8.48 12.90
C LEU A 29 -7.40 -9.32 14.18
N ARG A 30 -8.36 -9.07 15.06
CA ARG A 30 -8.54 -9.74 16.35
C ARG A 30 -9.49 -10.93 16.29
N GLU A 31 -10.17 -11.09 15.16
CA GLU A 31 -11.03 -12.25 14.92
C GLU A 31 -10.23 -13.52 14.65
N GLU A 32 -10.87 -14.66 14.89
CA GLU A 32 -10.32 -15.95 14.51
C GLU A 32 -10.27 -16.09 12.98
N ARG A 33 -9.31 -16.86 12.51
CA ARG A 33 -9.17 -17.24 11.11
C ARG A 33 -9.74 -18.64 10.91
N SER A 34 -10.64 -18.76 9.94
CA SER A 34 -11.34 -20.00 9.67
C SER A 34 -11.47 -20.27 8.17
N ILE A 35 -11.39 -21.54 7.79
CA ILE A 35 -11.69 -21.97 6.42
C ILE A 35 -13.14 -21.64 6.03
N ASP A 36 -14.02 -21.50 7.02
CA ASP A 36 -15.43 -21.15 6.83
C ASP A 36 -15.70 -19.65 6.87
N ALA A 37 -14.65 -18.80 6.91
CA ALA A 37 -14.79 -17.35 6.81
C ALA A 37 -15.51 -16.98 5.50
N PRO A 38 -16.54 -16.12 5.51
CA PRO A 38 -17.35 -15.84 4.32
C PRO A 38 -16.56 -15.25 3.16
N ALA A 39 -15.57 -14.39 3.45
CA ALA A 39 -14.68 -13.82 2.45
C ALA A 39 -13.52 -14.77 2.07
N GLY A 40 -13.16 -15.73 2.93
CA GLY A 40 -12.11 -16.72 2.69
C GLY A 40 -10.75 -16.06 2.46
N ASP A 41 -10.05 -16.50 1.42
CA ASP A 41 -8.74 -16.03 0.99
C ASP A 41 -8.67 -14.51 0.73
N LYS A 42 -9.76 -13.89 0.28
CA LYS A 42 -9.84 -12.46 -0.02
C LYS A 42 -9.36 -11.58 1.15
N VAL A 43 -9.73 -11.96 2.37
CA VAL A 43 -9.36 -11.22 3.60
C VAL A 43 -8.41 -12.02 4.52
N GLY A 44 -7.72 -13.05 4.01
CA GLY A 44 -6.81 -13.87 4.81
C GLY A 44 -7.54 -14.78 5.81
N PHE A 45 -8.76 -15.22 5.49
CA PHE A 45 -9.59 -16.13 6.28
C PHE A 45 -10.06 -15.58 7.64
N PHE A 46 -9.94 -14.26 7.88
CA PHE A 46 -10.51 -13.65 9.08
C PHE A 46 -12.04 -13.69 9.05
N LEU A 47 -12.61 -13.95 10.22
CA LEU A 47 -14.06 -13.87 10.43
C LEU A 47 -14.51 -12.43 10.43
N GLY A 48 -15.28 -11.84 9.89
CA GLY A 48 -15.77 -10.46 10.06
C GLY A 48 -16.84 -10.38 11.14
N GLY A 49 -17.50 -9.25 11.22
CA GLY A 49 -18.58 -9.01 12.16
C GLY A 49 -19.06 -7.58 12.13
N ASP A 50 -20.12 -7.29 12.88
CA ASP A 50 -20.57 -5.94 13.11
C ASP A 50 -20.03 -5.46 14.45
N TYR A 51 -19.50 -4.24 14.48
CA TYR A 51 -18.76 -3.71 15.61
C TYR A 51 -19.31 -2.36 16.05
N PHE A 52 -19.19 -2.10 17.36
CA PHE A 52 -19.64 -0.88 17.98
C PHE A 52 -18.52 -0.25 18.79
N TYR A 53 -18.43 1.08 18.69
CA TYR A 53 -17.48 1.90 19.43
C TYR A 53 -18.23 3.04 20.10
N GLU A 54 -18.10 3.16 21.41
CA GLU A 54 -18.77 4.19 22.20
C GLU A 54 -17.73 5.10 22.87
N LYS A 55 -17.84 6.40 22.63
CA LYS A 55 -17.03 7.43 23.28
C LYS A 55 -17.89 8.31 24.16
N LYS A 56 -17.51 8.45 25.43
CA LYS A 56 -18.11 9.43 26.34
C LYS A 56 -17.26 10.69 26.39
N LEU A 57 -17.91 11.84 26.24
CA LEU A 57 -17.30 13.16 26.34
C LEU A 57 -18.11 13.99 27.31
N ASN A 58 -17.44 14.72 28.21
CA ASN A 58 -18.08 15.69 29.07
C ASN A 58 -17.77 17.09 28.56
N LEU A 59 -18.79 17.83 28.12
CA LEU A 59 -18.66 19.18 27.58
C LEU A 59 -19.27 20.19 28.55
N THR A 60 -18.54 21.25 28.80
CA THR A 60 -18.96 22.37 29.64
C THR A 60 -19.83 23.35 28.83
N LYS A 61 -20.59 24.18 29.53
CA LYS A 61 -21.34 25.24 28.89
C LYS A 61 -20.45 26.23 28.12
N GLU A 62 -19.26 26.50 28.61
CA GLU A 62 -18.29 27.39 27.94
C GLU A 62 -17.76 26.81 26.63
N GLU A 63 -17.50 25.50 26.59
CA GLU A 63 -17.06 24.80 25.38
C GLU A 63 -18.13 24.73 24.29
N LEU A 64 -19.41 24.83 24.67
CA LEU A 64 -20.54 24.89 23.75
C LEU A 64 -20.96 26.30 23.36
N LYS A 65 -20.68 27.27 24.24
CA LYS A 65 -21.14 28.66 24.07
C LYS A 65 -20.42 29.34 22.91
N ASN A 66 -21.20 29.73 21.88
CA ASN A 66 -20.67 30.40 20.69
C ASN A 66 -19.64 29.58 19.91
N ARG A 67 -19.65 28.25 20.06
CA ARG A 67 -18.77 27.31 19.33
C ARG A 67 -19.58 26.51 18.34
N VAL A 68 -18.89 26.06 17.30
CA VAL A 68 -19.34 25.06 16.32
C VAL A 68 -18.43 23.85 16.44
N ILE A 69 -19.01 22.68 16.61
CA ILE A 69 -18.25 21.44 16.81
C ILE A 69 -18.35 20.57 15.56
N TYR A 70 -17.19 20.25 14.98
CA TYR A 70 -17.09 19.27 13.91
C TYR A 70 -16.46 17.98 14.44
N LEU A 71 -16.97 16.86 13.94
CA LEU A 71 -16.33 15.57 14.08
C LEU A 71 -15.75 15.15 12.72
N ARG A 72 -14.51 14.66 12.74
CA ARG A 72 -13.83 14.09 11.58
C ARG A 72 -13.40 12.68 11.90
N PHE A 73 -13.74 11.75 11.01
CA PHE A 73 -13.26 10.36 11.01
C PHE A 73 -12.42 10.16 9.76
N GLU A 74 -11.17 9.75 9.91
CA GLU A 74 -10.25 9.56 8.78
C GLU A 74 -10.50 8.26 8.00
N GLY A 75 -11.15 7.28 8.65
CA GLY A 75 -11.53 6.02 8.01
C GLY A 75 -12.27 5.11 8.98
N VAL A 76 -13.42 4.59 8.53
CA VAL A 76 -14.24 3.63 9.27
C VAL A 76 -14.78 2.60 8.29
N TYR A 77 -14.35 1.36 8.37
CA TYR A 77 -14.74 0.33 7.43
C TYR A 77 -15.73 -0.65 8.06
N HIS A 78 -16.94 -0.83 7.45
CA HIS A 78 -17.61 0.01 6.45
C HIS A 78 -19.03 0.32 6.93
N ASP A 79 -19.80 1.03 6.13
CA ASP A 79 -21.15 1.51 6.46
C ASP A 79 -21.23 2.17 7.85
N PRO A 80 -20.33 3.14 8.17
CA PRO A 80 -20.38 3.77 9.47
C PRO A 80 -21.66 4.56 9.68
N GLU A 81 -22.37 4.25 10.76
CA GLU A 81 -23.42 5.11 11.29
C GLU A 81 -22.97 5.74 12.61
N ILE A 82 -22.99 7.06 12.66
CA ILE A 82 -22.62 7.82 13.86
C ILE A 82 -23.90 8.35 14.53
N THR A 83 -24.08 7.96 15.77
CA THR A 83 -25.16 8.41 16.64
C THR A 83 -24.58 9.21 17.79
N ILE A 84 -25.13 10.41 18.05
CA ILE A 84 -24.74 11.26 19.19
C ILE A 84 -25.98 11.47 20.07
N ASN A 85 -25.85 11.13 21.35
CA ASN A 85 -26.95 11.23 22.32
C ASN A 85 -28.24 10.58 21.79
N ASN A 86 -28.14 9.38 21.26
CA ASN A 86 -29.23 8.58 20.66
C ASN A 86 -29.90 9.22 19.43
N LYS A 87 -29.25 10.20 18.77
CA LYS A 87 -29.72 10.80 17.53
C LYS A 87 -28.77 10.48 16.41
N LYS A 88 -29.27 9.95 15.27
CA LYS A 88 -28.46 9.73 14.08
C LYS A 88 -27.88 11.07 13.59
N ALA A 89 -26.56 11.15 13.60
CA ALA A 89 -25.82 12.35 13.25
C ALA A 89 -25.24 12.28 11.83
N TYR A 90 -24.71 11.11 11.43
CA TYR A 90 -24.08 10.94 10.14
C TYR A 90 -24.15 9.47 9.70
N PHE A 91 -24.09 9.24 8.38
CA PHE A 91 -23.98 7.92 7.75
C PHE A 91 -23.31 8.05 6.38
N ARG A 92 -22.52 7.05 5.99
CA ARG A 92 -22.05 6.87 4.61
C ARG A 92 -21.77 5.40 4.32
N HIS A 93 -21.69 5.04 3.04
CA HIS A 93 -21.37 3.68 2.65
C HIS A 93 -19.86 3.47 2.49
N TYR A 94 -19.12 4.44 1.93
CA TYR A 94 -17.72 4.26 1.60
C TYR A 94 -16.81 4.40 2.82
N GLY A 95 -16.05 3.34 3.13
CA GLY A 95 -15.26 3.25 4.36
C GLY A 95 -13.83 3.77 4.28
N TYR A 96 -13.36 4.17 3.09
CA TYR A 96 -11.95 4.52 2.88
C TYR A 96 -11.67 6.02 2.84
N THR A 97 -12.64 6.86 2.50
CA THR A 97 -12.47 8.31 2.55
C THR A 97 -12.72 8.85 3.96
N ASP A 98 -11.99 9.88 4.32
CA ASP A 98 -12.31 10.65 5.51
C ASP A 98 -13.61 11.46 5.31
N PHE A 99 -14.26 11.75 6.41
CA PHE A 99 -15.46 12.59 6.41
C PHE A 99 -15.49 13.49 7.63
N ILE A 100 -15.99 14.69 7.42
CA ILE A 100 -16.15 15.71 8.45
C ILE A 100 -17.57 16.28 8.40
N PHE A 101 -18.21 16.42 9.54
CA PHE A 101 -19.56 16.96 9.61
C PHE A 101 -19.78 17.85 10.84
N ASP A 102 -20.70 18.82 10.73
CA ASP A 102 -21.12 19.66 11.83
C ASP A 102 -21.98 18.86 12.82
N ALA A 103 -21.44 18.62 13.99
CA ALA A 103 -22.05 17.85 15.06
C ALA A 103 -22.68 18.75 16.16
N THR A 104 -22.62 20.08 16.04
CA THR A 104 -23.00 21.06 17.08
C THR A 104 -24.34 20.79 17.68
N LYS A 105 -25.37 20.58 16.86
CA LYS A 105 -26.76 20.42 17.31
C LYS A 105 -27.04 19.13 18.09
N PHE A 106 -26.10 18.21 18.08
CA PHE A 106 -26.24 16.91 18.76
C PHE A 106 -25.61 16.90 20.14
N PHE A 107 -24.71 17.86 20.45
CA PHE A 107 -24.05 17.97 21.75
C PHE A 107 -24.86 18.80 22.74
N LYS A 108 -24.70 18.51 24.02
CA LYS A 108 -25.30 19.20 25.16
C LYS A 108 -24.28 19.38 26.28
N GLU A 109 -24.59 20.25 27.24
CA GLU A 109 -23.83 20.40 28.48
C GLU A 109 -23.86 19.09 29.28
N GLY A 110 -22.72 18.73 29.89
CA GLY A 110 -22.54 17.49 30.64
C GLY A 110 -22.08 16.32 29.76
N GLU A 111 -22.47 15.13 30.17
CA GLU A 111 -22.08 13.88 29.48
C GLU A 111 -22.76 13.75 28.12
N ASN A 112 -21.95 13.48 27.10
CA ASN A 112 -22.36 13.15 25.74
C ASN A 112 -21.82 11.80 25.34
N THR A 113 -22.59 11.06 24.57
CA THR A 113 -22.20 9.76 24.04
C THR A 113 -22.15 9.80 22.52
N ILE A 114 -21.02 9.45 21.95
CA ILE A 114 -20.86 9.19 20.51
C ILE A 114 -20.82 7.69 20.35
N LEU A 115 -21.74 7.13 19.57
CA LEU A 115 -21.76 5.72 19.20
C LEU A 115 -21.53 5.58 17.71
N VAL A 116 -20.54 4.78 17.33
CA VAL A 116 -20.23 4.41 15.96
C VAL A 116 -20.53 2.94 15.76
N SER A 117 -21.36 2.59 14.80
CA SER A 117 -21.55 1.22 14.33
C SER A 117 -20.90 1.02 12.98
N CYS A 118 -20.28 -0.12 12.78
CA CYS A 118 -19.63 -0.54 11.55
C CYS A 118 -20.16 -1.91 11.15
N ILE A 119 -20.64 -2.06 9.93
CA ILE A 119 -21.20 -3.32 9.42
C ILE A 119 -20.14 -4.00 8.55
N ASN A 120 -19.64 -5.16 8.96
CA ASN A 120 -18.68 -5.97 8.19
C ASN A 120 -19.02 -7.47 8.25
N SER A 121 -20.29 -7.79 8.55
CA SER A 121 -20.83 -9.15 8.44
C SER A 121 -21.19 -9.52 7.00
N ASP A 122 -21.50 -8.52 6.16
CA ASP A 122 -21.80 -8.74 4.75
C ASP A 122 -20.49 -8.92 3.97
N GLN A 123 -20.14 -10.18 3.69
CA GLN A 123 -18.86 -10.57 3.07
C GLN A 123 -19.07 -11.62 1.97
N PRO A 124 -18.20 -11.63 0.93
CA PRO A 124 -17.05 -10.77 0.69
C PRO A 124 -17.46 -9.37 0.22
N ASN A 125 -16.86 -8.32 0.80
CA ASN A 125 -17.07 -6.92 0.42
C ASN A 125 -15.81 -6.24 -0.14
N SER A 126 -14.69 -6.96 -0.19
CA SER A 126 -13.47 -6.57 -0.88
C SER A 126 -12.72 -7.81 -1.38
N ARG A 127 -11.71 -7.60 -2.25
CA ARG A 127 -10.83 -8.66 -2.73
C ARG A 127 -9.53 -8.77 -1.92
N TRP A 128 -9.26 -7.83 -1.03
CA TRP A 128 -8.09 -7.75 -0.15
C TRP A 128 -8.52 -7.56 1.30
N TYR A 129 -7.57 -7.59 2.21
CA TYR A 129 -7.81 -7.33 3.63
C TYR A 129 -8.20 -5.86 3.86
N SER A 130 -9.45 -5.61 4.14
CA SER A 130 -9.98 -4.27 4.37
C SER A 130 -9.80 -3.76 5.81
N GLY A 131 -9.59 -4.69 6.77
CA GLY A 131 -9.81 -4.41 8.17
C GLY A 131 -11.30 -4.19 8.49
N ALA A 132 -11.61 -3.82 9.72
CA ALA A 132 -12.96 -3.41 10.13
C ALA A 132 -12.93 -2.49 11.34
N GLY A 133 -13.90 -1.58 11.42
CA GLY A 133 -14.05 -0.66 12.55
C GLY A 133 -13.38 0.70 12.30
N ILE A 134 -13.07 1.40 13.38
CA ILE A 134 -12.38 2.70 13.33
C ILE A 134 -10.88 2.44 13.26
N TYR A 135 -10.35 2.37 12.04
CA TYR A 135 -8.97 1.95 11.77
C TYR A 135 -8.00 3.12 11.52
N ARG A 136 -8.50 4.36 11.63
CA ARG A 136 -7.75 5.62 11.50
C ARG A 136 -8.17 6.59 12.61
N ASP A 137 -7.58 7.76 12.64
CA ASP A 137 -7.78 8.75 13.69
C ASP A 137 -9.18 9.37 13.70
N VAL A 138 -9.62 9.81 14.89
CA VAL A 138 -10.87 10.56 15.10
C VAL A 138 -10.56 11.88 15.77
N HIS A 139 -11.07 12.98 15.16
CA HIS A 139 -10.83 14.32 15.63
C HIS A 139 -12.14 15.05 16.00
N LEU A 140 -12.07 15.84 17.06
CA LEU A 140 -13.07 16.81 17.42
C LEU A 140 -12.47 18.22 17.24
N TYR A 141 -13.11 19.02 16.40
CA TYR A 141 -12.77 20.43 16.20
C TYR A 141 -13.83 21.30 16.85
N SER A 142 -13.41 22.36 17.56
CA SER A 142 -14.29 23.33 18.17
C SER A 142 -13.86 24.71 17.70
N TYR A 143 -14.66 25.33 16.86
CA TYR A 143 -14.42 26.64 16.26
C TYR A 143 -15.35 27.71 16.81
N PRO A 144 -14.99 29.02 16.79
CA PRO A 144 -15.94 30.10 16.99
C PRO A 144 -17.01 30.10 15.90
N LYS A 145 -18.13 30.82 16.08
CA LYS A 145 -19.19 30.91 15.05
C LYS A 145 -18.69 31.42 13.71
N VAL A 146 -17.75 32.38 13.75
CA VAL A 146 -17.05 32.84 12.54
C VAL A 146 -15.72 32.12 12.45
N HIS A 147 -15.62 31.18 11.55
CA HIS A 147 -14.46 30.30 11.38
C HIS A 147 -14.25 29.94 9.92
N LEU A 148 -13.06 29.40 9.64
CA LEU A 148 -12.70 28.80 8.38
C LEU A 148 -13.51 27.50 8.17
N LEU A 149 -14.17 27.35 7.03
CA LEU A 149 -14.88 26.14 6.70
C LEU A 149 -13.88 24.98 6.48
N PRO A 150 -14.16 23.79 7.01
CA PRO A 150 -13.28 22.65 6.83
C PRO A 150 -12.93 22.37 5.36
N ARG A 151 -11.68 21.98 5.10
CA ARG A 151 -11.17 21.63 3.75
C ARG A 151 -11.20 22.76 2.71
N THR A 152 -11.41 24.02 3.11
CA THR A 152 -11.47 25.17 2.17
C THR A 152 -10.18 25.99 2.11
N PHE A 153 -9.22 25.75 3.00
CA PHE A 153 -7.89 26.34 2.92
C PHE A 153 -7.06 25.52 1.92
N LYS A 154 -6.99 26.01 0.68
CA LYS A 154 -6.45 25.31 -0.47
C LYS A 154 -5.35 26.13 -1.13
N MET A 155 -4.26 25.46 -1.53
CA MET A 155 -3.15 26.04 -2.26
C MET A 155 -2.88 25.27 -3.54
N ARG A 156 -2.55 26.01 -4.62
CA ARG A 156 -1.99 25.43 -5.83
C ARG A 156 -1.00 26.36 -6.51
N THR A 157 0.04 25.84 -7.11
CA THR A 157 0.99 26.60 -7.92
C THR A 157 0.33 27.06 -9.22
N ILE A 158 0.46 28.35 -9.55
CA ILE A 158 0.03 28.93 -10.83
C ILE A 158 1.22 28.92 -11.80
N ASP A 159 2.36 29.42 -11.32
CA ASP A 159 3.61 29.46 -12.07
C ASP A 159 4.79 29.20 -11.14
N TYR A 160 5.53 28.12 -11.41
CA TYR A 160 6.68 27.74 -10.61
C TYR A 160 7.90 28.63 -10.84
N LYS A 161 8.02 29.29 -12.02
CA LYS A 161 9.18 30.12 -12.36
C LYS A 161 9.20 31.43 -11.58
N SER A 162 8.04 32.00 -11.36
CA SER A 162 7.86 33.22 -10.57
C SER A 162 7.43 32.94 -9.12
N GLY A 163 7.28 31.67 -8.73
CA GLY A 163 6.84 31.31 -7.38
C GLY A 163 5.39 31.72 -7.08
N LEU A 164 4.52 31.79 -8.12
CA LEU A 164 3.13 32.20 -7.94
C LEU A 164 2.27 31.03 -7.44
N VAL A 165 1.61 31.27 -6.30
CA VAL A 165 0.70 30.32 -5.64
C VAL A 165 -0.66 30.96 -5.45
N LYS A 166 -1.72 30.29 -5.91
CA LYS A 166 -3.11 30.64 -5.58
C LYS A 166 -3.46 30.04 -4.23
N VAL A 167 -4.01 30.87 -3.34
CA VAL A 167 -4.49 30.44 -2.03
C VAL A 167 -5.98 30.80 -1.91
N GLU A 168 -6.80 29.83 -1.53
CA GLU A 168 -8.25 30.00 -1.34
C GLU A 168 -8.65 29.65 0.10
N ALA A 169 -9.54 30.44 0.68
CA ALA A 169 -10.09 30.18 2.00
C ALA A 169 -11.54 30.68 2.08
N LYS A 170 -12.43 29.84 2.64
CA LYS A 170 -13.86 30.22 2.81
C LYS A 170 -14.23 30.17 4.28
N PHE A 171 -14.88 31.23 4.73
CA PHE A 171 -15.33 31.39 6.10
C PHE A 171 -16.86 31.33 6.20
N THR A 172 -17.37 31.09 7.40
CA THR A 172 -18.83 31.07 7.67
C THR A 172 -19.45 32.49 7.51
N SER A 173 -18.69 33.56 7.73
CA SER A 173 -19.08 34.96 7.46
C SER A 173 -17.85 35.83 7.23
N LYS A 174 -18.07 37.08 6.87
CA LYS A 174 -17.01 38.08 6.64
C LYS A 174 -16.15 38.25 7.90
N VAL A 175 -14.82 38.21 7.72
CA VAL A 175 -13.82 38.30 8.79
C VAL A 175 -12.53 38.93 8.27
N ASP A 176 -11.77 39.59 9.15
CA ASP A 176 -10.41 40.05 8.86
C ASP A 176 -9.45 38.90 8.96
N VAL A 177 -8.64 38.69 7.91
CA VAL A 177 -7.70 37.55 7.80
C VAL A 177 -6.32 38.07 7.43
N THR A 178 -5.33 37.58 8.12
CA THR A 178 -3.93 37.74 7.73
C THR A 178 -3.42 36.41 7.19
N LEU A 179 -2.99 36.38 5.93
CA LEU A 179 -2.24 35.28 5.34
C LEU A 179 -0.75 35.57 5.50
N THR A 180 -0.01 34.64 6.10
CA THR A 180 1.45 34.70 6.22
C THR A 180 2.04 33.43 5.60
N VAL A 181 3.13 33.58 4.86
CA VAL A 181 3.91 32.43 4.35
C VAL A 181 5.27 32.44 5.01
N LEU A 182 5.63 31.29 5.59
CA LEU A 182 6.90 31.07 6.27
C LEU A 182 7.73 30.08 5.44
N ASP A 183 9.04 30.32 5.37
CA ASP A 183 10.01 29.36 4.84
C ASP A 183 10.22 28.20 5.83
N LYS A 184 11.10 27.27 5.46
CA LYS A 184 11.40 26.07 6.28
C LYS A 184 12.04 26.42 7.62
N GLU A 185 12.74 27.55 7.72
CA GLU A 185 13.37 28.07 8.92
C GLU A 185 12.40 28.90 9.78
N GLY A 186 11.16 29.08 9.32
CA GLY A 186 10.12 29.85 10.02
C GLY A 186 10.20 31.36 9.78
N LYS A 187 11.00 31.81 8.81
CA LYS A 187 11.08 33.23 8.43
C LYS A 187 9.92 33.60 7.52
N GLU A 188 9.31 34.75 7.76
CA GLU A 188 8.26 35.33 6.92
C GLU A 188 8.82 35.73 5.54
N VAL A 189 8.23 35.18 4.47
CA VAL A 189 8.56 35.49 3.08
C VAL A 189 7.43 36.22 2.36
N TYR A 190 6.23 36.19 2.92
CA TYR A 190 5.07 36.90 2.41
C TYR A 190 4.06 37.16 3.51
N GLN A 191 3.39 38.32 3.47
CA GLN A 191 2.24 38.64 4.33
C GLN A 191 1.24 39.53 3.59
N GLU A 192 -0.05 39.19 3.70
CA GLU A 192 -1.15 40.04 3.20
C GLU A 192 -2.33 40.03 4.16
N LYS A 193 -2.97 41.16 4.32
CA LYS A 193 -4.22 41.30 5.08
C LYS A 193 -5.37 41.52 4.14
N ASN A 194 -6.46 40.81 4.37
CA ASN A 194 -7.67 40.90 3.57
C ASN A 194 -8.92 40.73 4.45
N GLN A 195 -10.09 41.10 3.95
CA GLN A 195 -11.35 40.96 4.65
C GLN A 195 -12.41 40.40 3.73
N GLY A 196 -13.03 39.30 4.14
CA GLY A 196 -14.05 38.66 3.29
C GLY A 196 -14.63 37.39 3.90
N LYS A 197 -15.60 36.83 3.20
CA LYS A 197 -16.14 35.48 3.46
C LYS A 197 -15.46 34.44 2.58
N ASP A 198 -15.33 34.74 1.30
CA ASP A 198 -14.61 33.93 0.31
C ASP A 198 -13.39 34.72 -0.13
N LEU A 199 -12.21 34.23 0.22
CA LEU A 199 -10.95 34.91 -0.02
C LEU A 199 -10.11 34.14 -1.04
N THR A 200 -9.49 34.89 -1.93
CA THR A 200 -8.48 34.36 -2.87
C THR A 200 -7.28 35.31 -2.84
N TYR A 201 -6.11 34.71 -2.63
CA TYR A 201 -4.82 35.39 -2.70
C TYR A 201 -4.02 34.85 -3.88
N VAL A 202 -3.21 35.71 -4.48
CA VAL A 202 -2.16 35.33 -5.43
C VAL A 202 -0.84 35.72 -4.79
N VAL A 203 -0.20 34.74 -4.19
CA VAL A 203 1.04 34.86 -3.45
C VAL A 203 2.21 34.72 -4.42
N GLU A 204 3.11 35.70 -4.45
CA GLU A 204 4.40 35.60 -5.12
C GLU A 204 5.49 35.38 -4.08
N ILE A 205 6.19 34.26 -4.16
CA ILE A 205 7.30 33.93 -3.25
C ILE A 205 8.62 34.30 -3.96
N PRO A 206 9.32 35.36 -3.56
CA PRO A 206 10.60 35.74 -4.17
C PRO A 206 11.63 34.61 -4.00
N ASP A 207 12.45 34.38 -5.04
CA ASP A 207 13.48 33.33 -5.03
C ASP A 207 12.97 31.96 -4.56
N CYS A 208 11.77 31.59 -5.02
CA CYS A 208 11.02 30.43 -4.55
C CYS A 208 11.83 29.13 -4.66
N HIS A 209 11.99 28.43 -3.54
CA HIS A 209 12.53 27.08 -3.48
C HIS A 209 11.46 26.07 -3.88
N LEU A 210 11.68 25.38 -4.98
CA LEU A 210 10.70 24.47 -5.57
C LEU A 210 10.71 23.10 -4.87
N TRP A 211 9.53 22.52 -4.75
CA TRP A 211 9.38 21.14 -4.30
C TRP A 211 9.69 20.16 -5.45
N SER A 212 10.48 19.15 -5.17
CA SER A 212 10.74 18.02 -6.08
C SER A 212 10.93 16.71 -5.33
N VAL A 213 11.04 15.59 -6.05
CA VAL A 213 11.32 14.27 -5.48
C VAL A 213 12.66 14.23 -4.74
N ASP A 214 13.68 14.94 -5.28
CA ASP A 214 15.03 14.95 -4.73
C ASP A 214 15.22 16.05 -3.68
N ASP A 215 14.41 17.10 -3.73
CA ASP A 215 14.45 18.24 -2.81
C ASP A 215 13.02 18.65 -2.42
N PRO A 216 12.40 17.97 -1.43
CA PRO A 216 11.01 18.18 -1.04
C PRO A 216 10.84 19.39 -0.10
N TYR A 217 11.07 20.58 -0.62
CA TYR A 217 10.96 21.81 0.15
C TYR A 217 9.50 22.23 0.37
N LEU A 218 9.13 22.50 1.62
CA LEU A 218 7.78 22.90 2.02
C LEU A 218 7.80 24.24 2.71
N TYR A 219 6.94 25.16 2.25
CA TYR A 219 6.56 26.38 2.95
C TYR A 219 5.41 26.11 3.91
N THR A 220 5.28 26.96 4.96
CA THR A 220 4.12 26.93 5.86
C THR A 220 3.24 28.13 5.58
N PHE A 221 2.01 27.88 5.14
CA PHE A 221 0.97 28.89 4.93
C PHE A 221 0.13 28.98 6.19
N VAL A 222 -0.04 30.18 6.71
CA VAL A 222 -0.71 30.46 7.98
C VAL A 222 -1.83 31.47 7.77
N LEU A 223 -3.05 31.11 8.16
CA LEU A 223 -4.18 32.04 8.28
C LEU A 223 -4.40 32.40 9.74
N THR A 224 -4.45 33.70 10.03
CA THR A 224 -4.78 34.19 11.36
C THR A 224 -6.05 35.07 11.28
N TYR A 225 -7.06 34.73 12.08
CA TYR A 225 -8.34 35.44 12.14
C TYR A 225 -8.99 35.28 13.52
N ASN A 226 -9.59 36.33 14.07
CA ASN A 226 -10.30 36.32 15.36
C ASN A 226 -9.56 35.60 16.51
N GLY A 227 -8.23 35.60 16.52
CA GLY A 227 -7.40 34.92 17.49
C GLY A 227 -7.20 33.42 17.20
N GLU A 228 -7.82 32.85 16.16
CA GLU A 228 -7.59 31.52 15.66
C GLU A 228 -6.41 31.54 14.67
N ARG A 229 -5.71 30.38 14.56
CA ARG A 229 -4.57 30.17 13.67
C ARG A 229 -4.70 28.81 13.00
N GLU A 230 -4.70 28.80 11.67
CA GLU A 230 -4.69 27.59 10.84
C GLU A 230 -3.43 27.54 10.01
N GLU A 231 -2.78 26.38 9.99
CA GLU A 231 -1.53 26.19 9.27
C GLU A 231 -1.63 25.03 8.28
N LYS A 232 -0.97 25.17 7.14
CA LYS A 232 -0.83 24.11 6.17
C LYS A 232 0.51 24.19 5.47
N LYS A 233 1.21 23.06 5.36
CA LYS A 233 2.43 22.95 4.57
C LYS A 233 2.08 22.83 3.09
N PHE A 234 2.88 23.41 2.22
CA PHE A 234 2.71 23.35 0.77
C PHE A 234 4.05 23.45 0.05
N GLY A 235 4.26 22.58 -0.93
CA GLY A 235 5.43 22.61 -1.82
C GLY A 235 5.07 23.21 -3.18
N VAL A 236 5.84 24.20 -3.62
CA VAL A 236 5.61 24.86 -4.90
C VAL A 236 6.11 23.99 -6.03
N ARG A 237 5.21 23.44 -6.85
CA ARG A 237 5.52 22.62 -8.00
C ARG A 237 4.42 22.69 -9.05
N LEU A 238 4.79 22.50 -10.34
CA LEU A 238 3.84 22.38 -11.44
C LEU A 238 4.03 21.06 -12.17
N ILE A 239 2.93 20.41 -12.53
CA ILE A 239 2.89 19.19 -13.35
C ILE A 239 2.54 19.56 -14.79
N GLU A 240 3.20 18.93 -15.75
CA GLU A 240 2.91 19.08 -17.18
C GLU A 240 3.01 17.72 -17.89
N LEU A 241 2.05 17.42 -18.75
CA LEU A 241 2.11 16.34 -19.72
C LEU A 241 2.56 16.91 -21.06
N ASN A 242 3.78 16.58 -21.48
CA ASN A 242 4.38 17.08 -22.72
C ASN A 242 4.72 15.91 -23.67
N LYS A 243 4.21 15.93 -24.89
CA LYS A 243 4.37 14.81 -25.84
C LYS A 243 5.82 14.53 -26.20
N GLU A 244 6.65 15.56 -26.22
CA GLU A 244 8.06 15.47 -26.61
C GLU A 244 8.98 15.21 -25.43
N LYS A 245 8.58 15.71 -24.24
CA LYS A 245 9.41 15.64 -23.02
C LYS A 245 8.91 14.63 -21.99
N GLY A 246 7.62 14.26 -22.02
CA GLY A 246 7.01 13.31 -21.11
C GLY A 246 6.22 13.94 -19.96
N PHE A 247 6.19 13.28 -18.83
CA PHE A 247 5.66 13.79 -17.57
C PHE A 247 6.73 14.66 -16.91
N LEU A 248 6.37 15.90 -16.62
CA LEU A 248 7.29 16.88 -16.08
C LEU A 248 6.82 17.37 -14.71
N ILE A 249 7.76 17.54 -13.79
CA ILE A 249 7.61 18.33 -12.56
C ILE A 249 8.58 19.51 -12.67
N ASN A 250 8.08 20.74 -12.63
CA ASN A 250 8.87 21.97 -12.79
C ASN A 250 9.69 21.98 -14.10
N GLY A 251 9.14 21.44 -15.18
CA GLY A 251 9.81 21.36 -16.47
C GLY A 251 10.87 20.24 -16.59
N ILE A 252 11.11 19.46 -15.52
CA ILE A 252 12.05 18.34 -15.47
C ILE A 252 11.30 17.02 -15.68
N ARG A 253 11.76 16.20 -16.64
CA ARG A 253 11.19 14.88 -16.89
C ARG A 253 11.37 13.96 -15.68
N THR A 254 10.28 13.58 -15.08
CA THR A 254 10.26 12.77 -13.86
C THR A 254 9.48 11.46 -14.13
N PRO A 255 10.14 10.29 -14.13
CA PRO A 255 9.43 9.03 -14.29
C PRO A 255 8.64 8.69 -13.03
N LEU A 256 7.49 8.04 -13.18
CA LEU A 256 6.80 7.40 -12.06
C LEU A 256 7.33 5.95 -11.94
N LEU A 257 8.33 5.75 -11.11
CA LEU A 257 8.91 4.43 -10.82
C LEU A 257 8.27 3.89 -9.55
N GLY A 258 7.17 3.17 -9.68
CA GLY A 258 6.31 2.90 -8.56
C GLY A 258 5.94 1.45 -8.33
N GLY A 259 5.22 1.24 -7.24
CA GLY A 259 4.52 0.02 -6.91
C GLY A 259 3.10 0.30 -6.43
N CYS A 260 2.17 -0.62 -6.74
CA CYS A 260 0.88 -0.63 -6.09
C CYS A 260 1.06 -1.04 -4.63
N ILE A 261 0.32 -0.38 -3.74
CA ILE A 261 0.27 -0.73 -2.32
C ILE A 261 -1.18 -0.75 -1.83
N HIS A 262 -1.51 -1.68 -0.95
CA HIS A 262 -2.76 -1.65 -0.19
C HIS A 262 -2.64 -0.79 1.06
N SER A 263 -3.79 -0.45 1.65
CA SER A 263 -3.88 0.42 2.82
C SER A 263 -3.47 -0.26 4.13
N ASP A 264 -3.32 -1.59 4.15
CA ASP A 264 -2.87 -2.30 5.35
C ASP A 264 -1.41 -2.00 5.71
N ASN A 265 -1.07 -2.20 6.96
CA ASN A 265 0.24 -2.01 7.56
C ASN A 265 0.84 -3.33 8.08
N GLY A 266 0.66 -4.42 7.32
CA GLY A 266 1.19 -5.74 7.62
C GLY A 266 0.74 -6.26 8.98
N LEU A 267 1.67 -6.42 9.94
CA LEU A 267 1.35 -6.93 11.28
C LEU A 267 0.33 -6.09 12.05
N LEU A 268 0.14 -4.82 11.67
CA LEU A 268 -0.84 -3.91 12.28
C LEU A 268 -2.24 -4.04 11.65
N GLY A 269 -2.39 -4.86 10.60
CA GLY A 269 -3.65 -4.90 9.85
C GLY A 269 -3.93 -3.56 9.19
N ALA A 270 -5.17 -3.08 9.27
CA ALA A 270 -5.56 -1.79 8.72
C ALA A 270 -5.24 -0.59 9.64
N GLU A 271 -4.76 -0.82 10.88
CA GLU A 271 -4.42 0.27 11.80
C GLU A 271 -3.38 1.21 11.16
N SER A 272 -3.74 2.48 11.00
CA SER A 272 -2.90 3.50 10.38
C SER A 272 -2.46 4.53 11.42
N TYR A 273 -1.16 4.77 11.47
CA TYR A 273 -0.51 5.75 12.34
C TYR A 273 0.45 6.60 11.51
N PRO A 274 0.60 7.91 11.77
CA PRO A 274 1.45 8.79 10.97
C PRO A 274 2.91 8.31 10.83
N ASP A 275 3.50 7.81 11.90
CA ASP A 275 4.86 7.26 11.91
C ASP A 275 4.99 5.97 11.11
N VAL A 276 3.96 5.13 11.12
CA VAL A 276 3.91 3.87 10.34
C VAL A 276 3.77 4.15 8.85
N GLU A 277 2.92 5.11 8.46
CA GLU A 277 2.79 5.53 7.07
C GLU A 277 4.10 6.16 6.55
N ARG A 278 4.74 6.99 7.36
CA ARG A 278 6.06 7.54 7.06
C ARG A 278 7.12 6.43 6.87
N ARG A 279 7.12 5.42 7.76
CA ARG A 279 8.00 4.24 7.63
C ARG A 279 7.78 3.50 6.31
N LYS A 280 6.52 3.28 5.92
CA LYS A 280 6.15 2.62 4.67
C LYS A 280 6.76 3.35 3.46
N ILE A 281 6.63 4.67 3.40
CA ILE A 281 7.24 5.49 2.35
C ILE A 281 8.77 5.39 2.37
N GLN A 282 9.39 5.48 3.55
CA GLN A 282 10.85 5.41 3.67
C GLN A 282 11.39 4.09 3.13
N ILE A 283 10.75 2.96 3.48
CA ILE A 283 11.13 1.64 2.96
C ILE A 283 11.02 1.58 1.43
N LEU A 284 9.95 2.11 0.85
CA LEU A 284 9.74 2.15 -0.59
C LEU A 284 10.76 3.05 -1.29
N LYS A 285 11.06 4.22 -0.71
CA LYS A 285 12.06 5.17 -1.23
C LYS A 285 13.47 4.57 -1.19
N ASP A 286 13.86 3.95 -0.08
CA ASP A 286 15.15 3.27 0.07
C ASP A 286 15.30 2.12 -0.92
N ALA A 287 14.21 1.44 -1.22
CA ALA A 287 14.15 0.40 -2.26
C ALA A 287 14.34 0.96 -3.69
N GLY A 288 14.21 2.27 -3.88
CA GLY A 288 14.42 2.95 -5.17
C GLY A 288 13.14 3.27 -5.93
N TYR A 289 11.98 3.14 -5.30
CA TYR A 289 10.75 3.71 -5.81
C TYR A 289 10.70 5.22 -5.54
N ASN A 290 10.04 5.96 -6.42
CA ASN A 290 9.72 7.37 -6.19
C ASN A 290 8.21 7.63 -6.22
N ALA A 291 7.40 6.58 -6.42
CA ALA A 291 5.96 6.72 -6.55
C ALA A 291 5.20 5.51 -5.98
N VAL A 292 3.94 5.73 -5.59
CA VAL A 292 2.96 4.67 -5.30
C VAL A 292 1.65 4.90 -6.04
N ARG A 293 0.93 3.81 -6.29
CA ARG A 293 -0.50 3.78 -6.58
C ARG A 293 -1.23 3.22 -5.37
N SER A 294 -2.17 3.99 -4.81
CA SER A 294 -3.03 3.51 -3.73
C SER A 294 -4.04 2.50 -4.29
N ALA A 295 -3.82 1.23 -4.04
CA ALA A 295 -4.68 0.17 -4.55
C ALA A 295 -5.68 -0.28 -3.47
N HIS A 296 -6.97 -0.29 -3.67
CA HIS A 296 -7.74 0.38 -4.75
C HIS A 296 -8.74 1.32 -4.07
N ASN A 297 -8.22 2.30 -3.34
CA ASN A 297 -8.99 3.24 -2.51
C ASN A 297 -8.16 4.46 -2.12
N PRO A 298 -8.80 5.58 -1.72
CA PRO A 298 -8.09 6.79 -1.30
C PRO A 298 -7.16 6.55 -0.11
N ILE A 299 -5.92 7.06 -0.25
CA ILE A 299 -4.90 6.92 0.78
C ILE A 299 -5.17 7.88 1.96
N VAL A 300 -4.65 7.55 3.14
CA VAL A 300 -4.79 8.39 4.34
C VAL A 300 -3.98 9.69 4.23
N GLU A 301 -4.46 10.79 4.83
CA GLU A 301 -3.80 12.10 4.77
C GLU A 301 -2.39 12.06 5.39
N SER A 302 -2.19 11.32 6.49
CA SER A 302 -0.86 11.18 7.11
C SER A 302 0.20 10.52 6.20
N PHE A 303 -0.23 9.66 5.26
CA PHE A 303 0.65 9.17 4.20
C PHE A 303 1.04 10.29 3.23
N LEU A 304 0.10 11.15 2.86
CA LEU A 304 0.35 12.29 1.96
C LEU A 304 1.28 13.31 2.61
N ASP A 305 1.07 13.63 3.90
CA ASP A 305 1.96 14.50 4.67
C ASP A 305 3.40 13.98 4.65
N ALA A 306 3.57 12.68 4.89
CA ALA A 306 4.88 12.04 4.85
C ALA A 306 5.46 11.99 3.43
N ALA A 307 4.62 11.80 2.41
CA ALA A 307 5.03 11.83 1.00
C ALA A 307 5.49 13.21 0.56
N ASP A 308 4.81 14.26 1.01
CA ASP A 308 5.21 15.65 0.79
C ASP A 308 6.58 15.94 1.39
N GLU A 309 6.81 15.50 2.63
CA GLU A 309 8.07 15.72 3.37
C GLU A 309 9.24 14.89 2.84
N LEU A 310 8.96 13.71 2.32
CA LEU A 310 10.00 12.79 1.81
C LEU A 310 10.23 12.90 0.30
N GLY A 311 9.45 13.69 -0.43
CA GLY A 311 9.57 13.78 -1.88
C GLY A 311 9.15 12.49 -2.58
N PHE A 312 7.93 12.01 -2.29
CA PHE A 312 7.42 10.77 -2.84
C PHE A 312 6.10 11.01 -3.60
N LEU A 313 5.95 10.45 -4.79
CA LEU A 313 4.81 10.74 -5.67
C LEU A 313 3.65 9.79 -5.41
N VAL A 314 2.43 10.27 -5.53
CA VAL A 314 1.21 9.49 -5.28
C VAL A 314 0.27 9.59 -6.47
N MET A 315 -0.16 8.44 -6.97
CA MET A 315 -1.38 8.29 -7.76
C MET A 315 -2.48 7.82 -6.79
N ASP A 316 -3.38 8.73 -6.40
CA ASP A 316 -4.48 8.38 -5.51
C ASP A 316 -5.65 7.82 -6.31
N GLU A 317 -6.15 6.64 -5.89
CA GLU A 317 -7.18 5.90 -6.62
C GLU A 317 -8.49 5.91 -5.85
N TYR A 318 -9.58 6.12 -6.58
CA TYR A 318 -10.91 6.25 -5.99
C TYR A 318 -11.46 4.90 -5.54
N VAL A 319 -11.63 3.94 -6.46
CA VAL A 319 -12.42 2.74 -6.14
C VAL A 319 -12.04 1.54 -7.02
N ASP A 320 -12.23 0.33 -6.50
CA ASP A 320 -11.96 -0.91 -7.24
C ASP A 320 -13.05 -1.25 -8.28
N CYS A 321 -14.31 -0.88 -8.03
CA CYS A 321 -15.45 -1.25 -8.87
C CYS A 321 -16.39 -0.06 -9.09
N TRP A 322 -17.08 -0.03 -10.26
CA TRP A 322 -18.05 1.03 -10.53
C TRP A 322 -19.47 0.59 -10.20
N TYR A 323 -20.12 -0.16 -11.08
CA TYR A 323 -21.51 -0.61 -10.91
C TYR A 323 -21.70 -2.08 -11.30
N THR A 324 -20.60 -2.81 -11.53
CA THR A 324 -20.56 -4.26 -11.68
C THR A 324 -19.80 -4.86 -10.52
N HIS A 325 -20.42 -5.77 -9.83
CA HIS A 325 -19.79 -6.42 -8.66
C HIS A 325 -18.60 -7.28 -9.06
N LYS A 326 -17.52 -7.14 -8.31
CA LYS A 326 -16.37 -8.07 -8.30
C LYS A 326 -16.51 -9.08 -7.17
N THR A 327 -17.09 -8.65 -6.06
CA THR A 327 -17.54 -9.47 -4.93
C THR A 327 -18.95 -9.06 -4.55
N MET A 328 -19.73 -9.97 -3.93
CA MET A 328 -21.18 -9.79 -3.80
C MET A 328 -21.59 -8.55 -3.02
N TYR A 329 -20.82 -8.14 -2.02
CA TYR A 329 -21.14 -7.02 -1.13
C TYR A 329 -20.15 -5.88 -1.24
N ASP A 330 -19.45 -5.74 -2.38
CA ASP A 330 -18.54 -4.63 -2.62
C ASP A 330 -19.29 -3.30 -2.89
N TYR A 331 -18.52 -2.24 -3.06
CA TYR A 331 -19.06 -0.88 -3.18
C TYR A 331 -19.83 -0.62 -4.50
N ALA A 332 -19.90 -1.57 -5.43
CA ALA A 332 -20.54 -1.37 -6.75
C ALA A 332 -22.01 -0.95 -6.65
N SER A 333 -22.73 -1.40 -5.63
CA SER A 333 -24.12 -0.99 -5.39
C SER A 333 -24.29 0.51 -5.10
N HIS A 334 -23.23 1.20 -4.67
CA HIS A 334 -23.29 2.56 -4.14
C HIS A 334 -22.53 3.60 -4.98
N THR A 335 -21.64 3.16 -5.87
CA THR A 335 -20.74 4.05 -6.62
C THR A 335 -21.50 5.08 -7.45
N LEU A 336 -22.55 4.67 -8.20
CA LEU A 336 -23.28 5.60 -9.08
C LEU A 336 -24.01 6.72 -8.33
N GLU A 337 -24.42 6.47 -7.09
CA GLU A 337 -25.15 7.44 -6.26
C GLU A 337 -24.20 8.36 -5.50
N ASN A 338 -22.99 7.86 -5.13
CA ASN A 338 -22.12 8.56 -4.21
C ASN A 338 -20.82 9.09 -4.83
N TYR A 339 -20.47 8.76 -6.08
CA TYR A 339 -19.17 9.10 -6.67
C TYR A 339 -18.80 10.58 -6.59
N GLN A 340 -19.77 11.47 -6.66
CA GLN A 340 -19.51 12.92 -6.58
C GLN A 340 -19.05 13.33 -5.18
N ASP A 341 -19.72 12.85 -4.14
CA ASP A 341 -19.31 13.14 -2.77
C ASP A 341 -17.98 12.48 -2.44
N ASP A 342 -17.80 11.22 -2.82
CA ASP A 342 -16.57 10.47 -2.58
C ASP A 342 -15.35 11.11 -3.26
N LEU A 343 -15.45 11.44 -4.56
CA LEU A 343 -14.38 12.11 -5.30
C LEU A 343 -14.11 13.51 -4.77
N LYS A 344 -15.16 14.24 -4.35
CA LYS A 344 -14.99 15.54 -3.73
C LYS A 344 -14.19 15.42 -2.41
N GLN A 345 -14.53 14.46 -1.55
CA GLN A 345 -13.80 14.21 -0.30
C GLN A 345 -12.33 13.84 -0.58
N MET A 346 -12.08 12.96 -1.55
CA MET A 346 -10.72 12.60 -1.98
C MET A 346 -9.94 13.83 -2.44
N VAL A 347 -10.50 14.62 -3.37
CA VAL A 347 -9.82 15.81 -3.91
C VAL A 347 -9.66 16.90 -2.84
N ASP A 348 -10.65 17.12 -1.96
CA ASP A 348 -10.53 18.10 -0.87
C ASP A 348 -9.39 17.77 0.09
N LYS A 349 -9.12 16.49 0.31
CA LYS A 349 -7.96 15.99 1.06
C LYS A 349 -6.66 16.25 0.27
N ASP A 350 -6.63 15.89 -1.01
CA ASP A 350 -5.42 15.82 -1.83
C ASP A 350 -4.95 17.17 -2.38
N TYR A 351 -5.86 18.13 -2.54
CA TYR A 351 -5.68 19.33 -3.35
C TYR A 351 -4.38 20.08 -3.10
N SER A 352 -3.99 20.23 -1.84
CA SER A 352 -2.80 21.01 -1.45
C SER A 352 -1.55 20.14 -1.27
N HIS A 353 -1.62 18.81 -1.51
CA HIS A 353 -0.46 17.92 -1.39
C HIS A 353 0.36 17.93 -2.69
N PRO A 354 1.61 18.43 -2.69
CA PRO A 354 2.47 18.40 -3.87
C PRO A 354 2.83 16.98 -4.31
N SER A 355 2.80 16.01 -3.41
CA SER A 355 3.06 14.60 -3.68
C SER A 355 2.00 13.94 -4.56
N VAL A 356 0.73 14.36 -4.50
CA VAL A 356 -0.33 13.82 -5.36
C VAL A 356 -0.16 14.36 -6.77
N VAL A 357 0.05 13.45 -7.74
CA VAL A 357 0.39 13.81 -9.13
C VAL A 357 -0.57 13.25 -10.16
N LEU A 358 -1.38 12.28 -9.80
CA LEU A 358 -2.41 11.67 -10.64
C LEU A 358 -3.64 11.28 -9.80
N TYR A 359 -4.81 11.36 -10.41
CA TYR A 359 -6.03 10.73 -9.91
C TYR A 359 -6.37 9.50 -10.75
N SER A 360 -6.73 8.39 -10.11
CA SER A 360 -7.24 7.20 -10.78
C SER A 360 -8.71 6.97 -10.43
N THR A 361 -9.55 6.78 -11.44
CA THR A 361 -11.01 6.67 -11.28
C THR A 361 -11.49 5.26 -10.99
N GLY A 362 -10.61 4.25 -11.12
CA GLY A 362 -10.99 2.87 -10.88
C GLY A 362 -9.94 1.86 -11.29
N ASN A 363 -10.15 0.62 -10.86
CA ASN A 363 -9.29 -0.52 -11.16
C ASN A 363 -10.04 -1.62 -11.92
N GLU A 364 -9.50 -2.08 -13.04
CA GLU A 364 -9.96 -3.25 -13.80
C GLU A 364 -11.49 -3.30 -14.00
N VAL A 365 -12.09 -2.14 -14.20
CA VAL A 365 -13.54 -2.00 -14.39
C VAL A 365 -13.93 -2.42 -15.81
N GLY A 366 -14.55 -3.60 -15.95
CA GLY A 366 -14.94 -4.19 -17.22
C GLY A 366 -15.95 -3.33 -18.00
N GLU A 367 -16.69 -2.48 -17.28
CA GLU A 367 -17.65 -1.51 -17.81
C GLU A 367 -17.03 -0.56 -18.83
N THR A 368 -15.73 -0.27 -18.73
CA THR A 368 -14.98 0.57 -19.69
C THR A 368 -14.96 0.03 -21.11
N SER A 369 -15.39 -1.22 -21.33
CA SER A 369 -15.55 -1.83 -22.65
C SER A 369 -16.94 -1.61 -23.29
N PHE A 370 -17.93 -1.08 -22.53
CA PHE A 370 -19.30 -0.84 -22.93
C PHE A 370 -19.60 0.67 -23.04
N GLU A 371 -20.57 1.06 -23.86
CA GLU A 371 -20.91 2.47 -24.10
C GLU A 371 -21.22 3.25 -22.81
N LYS A 372 -22.02 2.68 -21.90
CA LYS A 372 -22.33 3.30 -20.59
C LYS A 372 -21.07 3.56 -19.78
N GLY A 373 -20.17 2.59 -19.69
CA GLY A 373 -18.92 2.74 -18.95
C GLY A 373 -17.91 3.68 -19.61
N ILE A 374 -17.86 3.69 -20.95
CA ILE A 374 -17.07 4.69 -21.70
C ILE A 374 -17.58 6.10 -21.41
N ALA A 375 -18.91 6.30 -21.40
CA ALA A 375 -19.49 7.58 -21.02
C ALA A 375 -19.20 7.93 -19.55
N PHE A 376 -19.26 6.95 -18.64
CA PHE A 376 -18.97 7.16 -17.23
C PHE A 376 -17.48 7.48 -16.99
N THR A 377 -16.55 6.90 -17.78
CA THR A 377 -15.13 7.31 -17.76
C THR A 377 -15.00 8.82 -18.02
N LYS A 378 -15.72 9.33 -19.03
CA LYS A 378 -15.73 10.76 -19.34
C LYS A 378 -16.30 11.59 -18.18
N THR A 379 -17.43 11.15 -17.63
CA THR A 379 -18.09 11.84 -16.51
C THR A 379 -17.17 11.97 -15.30
N LEU A 380 -16.48 10.88 -14.92
CA LEU A 380 -15.55 10.91 -13.79
C LEU A 380 -14.34 11.82 -14.05
N THR A 381 -13.79 11.78 -15.27
CA THR A 381 -12.65 12.64 -15.65
C THR A 381 -13.04 14.12 -15.62
N GLU A 382 -14.17 14.48 -16.25
CA GLU A 382 -14.67 15.85 -16.26
C GLU A 382 -15.03 16.36 -14.85
N TYR A 383 -15.59 15.48 -14.01
CA TYR A 383 -15.92 15.85 -12.64
C TYR A 383 -14.64 16.11 -11.80
N LEU A 384 -13.63 15.23 -11.92
CA LEU A 384 -12.34 15.47 -11.26
C LEU A 384 -11.70 16.78 -11.70
N HIS A 385 -11.66 17.07 -13.01
CA HIS A 385 -11.14 18.33 -13.53
C HIS A 385 -11.95 19.57 -13.05
N SER A 386 -13.26 19.40 -12.77
CA SER A 386 -14.07 20.48 -12.20
C SER A 386 -13.69 20.78 -10.74
N LEU A 387 -13.12 19.80 -10.03
CA LEU A 387 -12.65 19.95 -8.65
C LEU A 387 -11.18 20.37 -8.60
N ASP A 388 -10.36 19.83 -9.50
CA ASP A 388 -8.92 20.09 -9.61
C ASP A 388 -8.42 19.82 -11.05
N ASP A 389 -8.15 20.88 -11.79
CA ASP A 389 -7.65 20.85 -13.15
C ASP A 389 -6.10 20.80 -13.25
N SER A 390 -5.41 20.72 -12.10
CA SER A 390 -3.95 20.74 -12.02
C SER A 390 -3.31 19.35 -12.09
N ARG A 391 -4.10 18.29 -12.01
CA ARG A 391 -3.63 16.89 -12.01
C ARG A 391 -4.30 16.10 -13.14
N PRO A 392 -3.54 15.30 -13.89
CA PRO A 392 -4.12 14.42 -14.91
C PRO A 392 -4.89 13.25 -14.26
N VAL A 393 -5.84 12.73 -15.03
CA VAL A 393 -6.75 11.65 -14.63
C VAL A 393 -6.47 10.40 -15.45
N THR A 394 -6.51 9.24 -14.79
CA THR A 394 -6.36 7.91 -15.38
C THR A 394 -7.40 6.93 -14.85
N CYS A 395 -7.39 5.71 -15.38
CA CYS A 395 -8.08 4.53 -14.85
C CYS A 395 -7.23 3.30 -15.16
N GLY A 396 -7.06 2.41 -14.20
CA GLY A 396 -6.36 1.14 -14.37
C GLY A 396 -7.20 0.15 -15.16
N ILE A 397 -6.94 -0.01 -16.46
CA ILE A 397 -7.70 -0.92 -17.33
C ILE A 397 -6.91 -2.19 -17.59
N ASN A 398 -7.42 -3.34 -17.13
CA ASN A 398 -6.94 -4.63 -17.59
C ASN A 398 -7.35 -4.83 -19.05
N VAL A 399 -6.41 -4.52 -19.93
CA VAL A 399 -6.71 -4.50 -21.38
C VAL A 399 -7.12 -5.86 -21.92
N PHE A 400 -6.61 -6.94 -21.35
CA PHE A 400 -6.97 -8.29 -21.75
C PHE A 400 -8.40 -8.65 -21.29
N PHE A 401 -8.76 -8.34 -20.03
CA PHE A 401 -10.10 -8.58 -19.49
C PHE A 401 -11.16 -7.77 -20.22
N ASN A 402 -10.88 -6.52 -20.59
CA ASN A 402 -11.77 -5.74 -21.44
C ASN A 402 -12.03 -6.40 -22.80
N GLY A 403 -11.02 -7.07 -23.36
CA GLY A 403 -11.20 -7.88 -24.58
C GLY A 403 -12.14 -9.06 -24.40
N LEU A 404 -12.21 -9.61 -23.19
CA LEU A 404 -13.08 -10.75 -22.83
C LEU A 404 -14.47 -10.32 -22.34
N ALA A 405 -14.67 -9.05 -21.96
CA ALA A 405 -15.90 -8.57 -21.32
C ALA A 405 -17.19 -8.83 -22.14
N HIS A 406 -17.05 -8.91 -23.47
CA HIS A 406 -18.15 -9.21 -24.40
C HIS A 406 -18.29 -10.72 -24.74
N THR A 407 -17.62 -11.57 -24.02
CA THR A 407 -17.63 -13.03 -24.23
C THR A 407 -18.19 -13.74 -22.99
N PRO A 408 -18.57 -15.02 -23.12
CA PRO A 408 -18.95 -15.83 -21.94
C PRO A 408 -17.84 -15.98 -20.90
N PHE A 409 -16.60 -15.59 -21.23
CA PHE A 409 -15.41 -15.64 -20.37
C PHE A 409 -15.12 -14.31 -19.67
N THR A 410 -16.12 -13.47 -19.45
CA THR A 410 -15.96 -12.23 -18.67
C THR A 410 -15.51 -12.56 -17.24
N VAL A 411 -14.53 -11.80 -16.73
CA VAL A 411 -13.96 -12.04 -15.39
C VAL A 411 -14.92 -11.56 -14.31
N TYR A 412 -15.36 -10.32 -14.42
CA TYR A 412 -16.21 -9.68 -13.43
C TYR A 412 -17.63 -9.50 -13.97
N SER A 413 -18.61 -9.94 -13.20
CA SER A 413 -20.05 -9.73 -13.45
C SER A 413 -20.83 -10.06 -12.17
N ASP A 414 -22.02 -9.46 -12.02
CA ASP A 414 -22.92 -9.74 -10.89
C ASP A 414 -23.21 -11.24 -10.76
N LYS A 415 -23.44 -11.91 -11.89
CA LYS A 415 -23.66 -13.37 -11.92
C LYS A 415 -22.45 -14.15 -11.37
N ASN A 416 -21.22 -13.71 -11.65
CA ASN A 416 -20.02 -14.36 -11.16
C ASN A 416 -19.90 -14.16 -9.64
N ALA A 417 -20.18 -12.95 -9.14
CA ALA A 417 -20.18 -12.66 -7.70
C ALA A 417 -21.22 -13.50 -6.93
N GLU A 418 -22.42 -13.67 -7.50
CA GLU A 418 -23.44 -14.57 -6.92
C GLU A 418 -22.99 -16.05 -6.94
N ASN A 419 -22.39 -16.50 -8.03
CA ASN A 419 -21.91 -17.88 -8.15
C ASN A 419 -20.80 -18.17 -7.14
N ASP A 420 -19.93 -17.21 -6.83
CA ASP A 420 -18.86 -17.36 -5.85
C ASP A 420 -19.43 -17.66 -4.45
N ILE A 421 -20.49 -16.95 -4.04
CA ILE A 421 -21.17 -17.25 -2.76
C ILE A 421 -21.78 -18.65 -2.75
N LYS A 422 -22.54 -18.99 -3.80
CA LYS A 422 -23.16 -20.32 -3.89
C LYS A 422 -22.13 -21.45 -3.81
N ALA A 423 -20.99 -21.28 -4.49
CA ALA A 423 -19.92 -22.25 -4.47
C ALA A 423 -19.26 -22.39 -3.09
N LYS A 424 -19.09 -21.28 -2.33
CA LYS A 424 -18.59 -21.31 -0.95
C LYS A 424 -19.57 -21.98 0.02
N GLU A 425 -20.86 -21.70 -0.13
CA GLU A 425 -21.91 -22.36 0.67
C GLU A 425 -21.96 -23.87 0.41
N GLU A 426 -21.86 -24.28 -0.86
CA GLU A 426 -21.78 -25.69 -1.24
C GLU A 426 -20.51 -26.37 -0.69
N ALA A 427 -19.37 -25.68 -0.75
CA ALA A 427 -18.13 -26.19 -0.19
C ALA A 427 -18.20 -26.36 1.33
N LYS A 428 -18.85 -25.39 2.03
CA LYS A 428 -19.11 -25.49 3.48
C LYS A 428 -19.98 -26.68 3.82
N LYS A 429 -21.12 -26.88 3.14
CA LYS A 429 -22.01 -28.03 3.35
C LYS A 429 -21.28 -29.36 3.12
N LYS A 430 -20.45 -29.44 2.08
CA LYS A 430 -19.63 -30.63 1.82
C LYS A 430 -18.63 -30.92 2.94
N ARG A 431 -17.97 -29.89 3.48
CA ARG A 431 -17.07 -30.07 4.63
C ARG A 431 -17.80 -30.58 5.87
N GLU A 432 -18.97 -30.04 6.17
CA GLU A 432 -19.84 -30.49 7.26
C GLU A 432 -20.24 -31.97 7.07
N GLU A 433 -20.61 -32.38 5.84
CA GLU A 433 -20.92 -33.77 5.49
C GLU A 433 -19.69 -34.69 5.59
N GLU A 434 -18.52 -34.24 5.18
CA GLU A 434 -17.26 -34.99 5.26
C GLU A 434 -16.79 -35.17 6.71
N GLN A 435 -16.95 -34.17 7.55
CA GLN A 435 -16.67 -34.29 8.98
C GLN A 435 -17.58 -35.32 9.65
N SER A 436 -18.82 -35.39 9.20
CA SER A 436 -19.79 -36.39 9.71
C SER A 436 -19.57 -37.81 9.16
N SER A 437 -19.01 -37.96 7.96
CA SER A 437 -18.85 -39.25 7.22
C SER A 437 -17.43 -39.82 7.19
N GLY A 438 -16.43 -39.04 7.59
CA GLY A 438 -15.02 -39.47 7.62
C GLY A 438 -14.33 -39.63 6.25
N LYS A 439 -14.94 -39.18 5.16
CA LYS A 439 -14.40 -39.32 3.79
C LYS A 439 -13.99 -37.97 3.23
N LYS A 440 -12.70 -37.77 2.92
CA LYS A 440 -12.17 -36.57 2.24
C LYS A 440 -12.40 -36.62 0.72
N LYS A 441 -12.97 -35.56 0.15
CA LYS A 441 -13.07 -35.33 -1.29
C LYS A 441 -12.22 -34.10 -1.68
N LYS A 442 -11.62 -34.11 -2.88
CA LYS A 442 -10.85 -32.95 -3.37
C LYS A 442 -11.77 -31.77 -3.64
N GLU A 443 -11.46 -30.61 -3.04
CA GLU A 443 -12.12 -29.34 -3.35
C GLU A 443 -11.73 -28.87 -4.77
N LYS A 444 -12.70 -28.29 -5.48
CA LYS A 444 -12.45 -27.60 -6.76
C LYS A 444 -12.41 -26.10 -6.51
N PRO A 445 -11.59 -25.34 -7.28
CA PRO A 445 -11.58 -23.87 -7.19
C PRO A 445 -13.00 -23.33 -7.41
N SER A 446 -13.43 -22.43 -6.55
CA SER A 446 -14.76 -21.83 -6.60
C SER A 446 -14.64 -20.33 -6.84
N GLY A 447 -15.03 -19.88 -8.00
CA GLY A 447 -15.07 -18.46 -8.31
C GLY A 447 -14.43 -18.10 -9.64
N SER A 448 -14.93 -17.02 -10.31
CA SER A 448 -14.42 -16.65 -11.63
C SER A 448 -13.03 -16.04 -11.58
N SER A 449 -12.72 -15.23 -10.56
CA SER A 449 -11.36 -14.70 -10.34
C SER A 449 -10.39 -15.84 -10.04
N ASP A 450 -10.75 -16.80 -9.19
CA ASP A 450 -9.93 -17.96 -8.84
C ASP A 450 -9.63 -18.85 -10.07
N ILE A 451 -10.60 -19.01 -10.97
CA ILE A 451 -10.41 -19.75 -12.22
C ILE A 451 -9.40 -19.03 -13.13
N TYR A 452 -9.49 -17.70 -13.28
CA TYR A 452 -8.55 -16.94 -14.10
C TYR A 452 -7.15 -16.91 -13.49
N ASN A 453 -7.07 -16.85 -12.19
CA ASN A 453 -5.82 -16.90 -11.46
C ASN A 453 -5.17 -18.30 -11.59
N ALA A 454 -5.97 -19.35 -11.51
CA ALA A 454 -5.52 -20.71 -11.78
C ALA A 454 -5.06 -20.86 -13.24
N ILE A 455 -5.76 -20.27 -14.21
CA ILE A 455 -5.34 -20.23 -15.60
C ILE A 455 -4.03 -19.43 -15.75
N ALA A 456 -3.91 -18.26 -15.15
CA ALA A 456 -2.70 -17.44 -15.18
C ALA A 456 -1.51 -18.20 -14.56
N ASN A 457 -1.73 -18.90 -13.46
CA ASN A 457 -0.74 -19.76 -12.83
C ASN A 457 -0.35 -20.96 -13.71
N MET A 458 -1.27 -21.52 -14.48
CA MET A 458 -1.04 -22.66 -15.36
C MET A 458 -0.40 -22.27 -16.70
N VAL A 459 -0.86 -21.20 -17.34
CA VAL A 459 -0.46 -20.78 -18.70
C VAL A 459 0.65 -19.73 -18.67
N GLY A 460 0.87 -19.07 -17.52
CA GLY A 460 1.89 -18.05 -17.27
C GLY A 460 1.49 -16.65 -17.78
N GLN A 461 2.26 -15.66 -17.34
CA GLN A 461 2.07 -14.23 -17.62
C GLN A 461 1.96 -13.88 -19.11
N ASN A 462 2.65 -14.65 -19.96
CA ASN A 462 2.74 -14.36 -21.40
C ASN A 462 1.38 -14.40 -22.09
N PHE A 463 0.45 -15.21 -21.62
CA PHE A 463 -0.89 -15.30 -22.18
C PHE A 463 -1.61 -13.94 -22.11
N MET A 464 -1.64 -13.30 -20.95
CA MET A 464 -2.24 -11.97 -20.78
C MET A 464 -1.50 -10.90 -21.60
N LYS A 465 -0.16 -10.88 -21.50
CA LYS A 465 0.69 -9.89 -22.19
C LYS A 465 0.53 -9.92 -23.71
N TYR A 466 0.50 -11.10 -24.32
CA TYR A 466 0.33 -11.25 -25.78
C TYR A 466 -1.12 -11.16 -26.19
N GLY A 467 -2.06 -11.62 -25.36
CA GLY A 467 -3.50 -11.43 -25.57
C GLY A 467 -3.89 -9.96 -25.67
N ALA A 468 -3.26 -9.10 -24.89
CA ALA A 468 -3.44 -7.64 -24.95
C ALA A 468 -3.22 -7.02 -26.35
N LYS A 469 -2.48 -7.68 -27.26
CA LYS A 469 -2.21 -7.20 -28.61
C LYS A 469 -3.32 -7.48 -29.63
N LEU A 470 -4.32 -8.27 -29.28
CA LEU A 470 -5.40 -8.65 -30.16
C LEU A 470 -6.22 -7.41 -30.62
N ARG A 471 -6.77 -7.46 -31.85
CA ARG A 471 -7.58 -6.35 -32.39
C ARG A 471 -8.86 -6.11 -31.59
N ILE A 472 -9.45 -7.16 -31.04
CA ILE A 472 -10.65 -7.08 -30.21
C ILE A 472 -10.39 -6.28 -28.93
N VAL A 473 -9.23 -6.47 -28.33
CA VAL A 473 -8.79 -5.72 -27.12
C VAL A 473 -8.71 -4.22 -27.42
N ASP A 474 -8.11 -3.84 -28.54
CA ASP A 474 -8.05 -2.44 -28.95
C ASP A 474 -9.45 -1.85 -29.20
N LYS A 475 -10.34 -2.61 -29.86
CA LYS A 475 -11.73 -2.20 -30.09
C LYS A 475 -12.45 -1.83 -28.78
N HIS A 476 -12.26 -2.63 -27.74
CA HIS A 476 -12.97 -2.52 -26.45
C HIS A 476 -12.26 -1.66 -25.40
N THR A 477 -11.08 -1.10 -25.69
CA THR A 477 -10.36 -0.21 -24.76
C THR A 477 -10.19 1.21 -25.30
N LYS A 478 -10.22 1.42 -26.63
CA LYS A 478 -9.92 2.72 -27.25
C LYS A 478 -10.85 3.84 -26.81
N GLY A 479 -12.13 3.53 -26.55
CA GLY A 479 -13.15 4.51 -26.16
C GLY A 479 -12.89 5.07 -24.77
N ALA A 480 -12.63 4.22 -23.79
CA ALA A 480 -12.31 4.65 -22.43
C ALA A 480 -10.98 5.43 -22.39
N PHE A 481 -9.93 4.91 -23.05
CA PHE A 481 -8.64 5.60 -23.12
C PHE A 481 -8.69 6.98 -23.79
N ALA A 482 -9.69 7.26 -24.61
CA ALA A 482 -9.88 8.58 -25.22
C ALA A 482 -10.54 9.60 -24.28
N ASN A 483 -11.07 9.16 -23.14
CA ASN A 483 -11.79 9.98 -22.17
C ASN A 483 -10.99 10.21 -20.88
N MET A 484 -9.69 9.95 -20.88
CA MET A 484 -8.78 10.21 -19.78
C MET A 484 -7.48 10.85 -20.29
N ASP A 485 -6.76 11.56 -19.44
CA ASP A 485 -5.52 12.24 -19.82
C ASP A 485 -4.38 11.27 -20.05
N VAL A 486 -4.31 10.24 -19.22
CA VAL A 486 -3.27 9.20 -19.23
C VAL A 486 -3.93 7.83 -19.32
N ALA A 487 -3.60 7.06 -20.32
CA ALA A 487 -4.12 5.69 -20.46
C ALA A 487 -3.39 4.75 -19.49
N GLY A 488 -4.12 4.24 -18.50
CA GLY A 488 -3.63 3.29 -17.49
C GLY A 488 -3.78 1.84 -17.97
N TYR A 489 -2.66 1.15 -18.16
CA TYR A 489 -2.63 -0.23 -18.66
C TYR A 489 -2.29 -1.20 -17.52
N ASN A 490 -3.24 -2.08 -17.16
CA ASN A 490 -2.93 -3.24 -16.36
C ASN A 490 -2.49 -4.39 -17.28
N TYR A 491 -1.26 -4.89 -17.06
CA TYR A 491 -0.62 -6.03 -17.76
C TYR A 491 -0.50 -5.90 -19.29
N GLY A 492 -0.46 -4.66 -19.80
CA GLY A 492 -0.53 -4.34 -21.22
C GLY A 492 0.80 -4.00 -21.91
N ILE A 493 1.95 -4.19 -21.31
CA ILE A 493 3.27 -3.70 -21.76
C ILE A 493 3.61 -4.05 -23.22
N LYS A 494 3.21 -5.24 -23.69
CA LYS A 494 3.45 -5.66 -25.09
C LYS A 494 2.67 -4.86 -26.12
N ARG A 495 1.68 -4.08 -25.70
CA ARG A 495 0.86 -3.23 -26.56
C ARG A 495 1.41 -1.81 -26.71
N TYR A 496 2.23 -1.31 -25.79
CA TYR A 496 2.68 0.09 -25.74
C TYR A 496 3.21 0.61 -27.08
N LYS A 497 4.15 -0.09 -27.73
CA LYS A 497 4.74 0.32 -29.02
C LYS A 497 3.71 0.49 -30.13
N LYS A 498 2.71 -0.39 -30.16
CA LYS A 498 1.62 -0.35 -31.16
C LYS A 498 0.72 0.85 -30.91
N ASP A 499 0.37 1.09 -29.67
CA ASP A 499 -0.55 2.17 -29.29
C ASP A 499 0.10 3.55 -29.40
N LEU A 500 1.38 3.69 -29.04
CA LEU A 500 2.14 4.93 -29.28
C LEU A 500 2.19 5.32 -30.76
N LYS A 501 2.25 4.33 -31.67
CA LYS A 501 2.21 4.59 -33.11
C LYS A 501 0.80 4.92 -33.59
N LYS A 502 -0.21 4.23 -33.07
CA LYS A 502 -1.60 4.35 -33.51
C LYS A 502 -2.30 5.58 -32.95
N TYR A 503 -1.93 5.98 -31.73
CA TYR A 503 -2.54 7.08 -30.99
C TYR A 503 -1.45 8.09 -30.58
N PRO A 504 -1.11 9.06 -31.48
CA PRO A 504 0.02 9.98 -31.26
C PRO A 504 -0.18 10.93 -30.08
N GLU A 505 -1.43 11.15 -29.63
CA GLU A 505 -1.76 12.02 -28.51
C GLU A 505 -1.72 11.30 -27.14
N ARG A 506 -1.66 9.95 -27.13
CA ARG A 506 -1.83 9.16 -25.93
C ARG A 506 -0.57 9.14 -25.08
N PHE A 507 -0.73 9.47 -23.80
CA PHE A 507 0.23 9.11 -22.76
C PHE A 507 -0.09 7.71 -22.22
N ILE A 508 0.94 6.94 -21.89
CA ILE A 508 0.83 5.57 -21.40
C ILE A 508 1.43 5.46 -20.01
N LEU A 509 0.69 4.86 -19.12
CA LEU A 509 1.11 4.47 -17.78
C LEU A 509 0.92 2.96 -17.62
N GLY A 510 1.93 2.25 -17.15
CA GLY A 510 1.75 0.92 -16.56
C GLY A 510 1.10 1.09 -15.20
N SER A 511 -0.23 1.12 -15.15
CA SER A 511 -0.95 1.28 -13.88
C SER A 511 -0.85 0.02 -13.02
N GLU A 512 -0.59 -1.14 -13.67
CA GLU A 512 -0.33 -2.40 -13.00
C GLU A 512 0.47 -3.34 -13.91
N THR A 513 1.63 -3.81 -13.46
CA THR A 513 2.55 -4.62 -14.26
C THR A 513 3.09 -5.81 -13.49
N PHE A 514 3.58 -6.80 -14.23
CA PHE A 514 4.23 -7.95 -13.61
C PHE A 514 5.63 -7.60 -13.09
N LEU A 515 6.07 -8.28 -12.05
CA LEU A 515 7.38 -8.09 -11.42
C LEU A 515 8.56 -8.14 -12.41
N ASN A 516 8.50 -9.00 -13.42
CA ASN A 516 9.58 -9.17 -14.41
C ASN A 516 9.51 -8.19 -15.58
N ASP A 517 8.55 -7.27 -15.62
CA ASP A 517 8.41 -6.29 -16.70
C ASP A 517 9.31 -5.06 -16.53
N ALA A 518 9.92 -4.86 -15.35
CA ALA A 518 10.71 -3.68 -15.02
C ALA A 518 11.79 -3.33 -16.07
N GLY A 519 12.55 -4.33 -16.57
CA GLY A 519 13.59 -4.09 -17.58
C GLY A 519 13.04 -3.71 -18.95
N GLU A 520 11.92 -4.33 -19.38
CA GLU A 520 11.24 -3.96 -20.63
C GLU A 520 10.62 -2.56 -20.52
N PHE A 521 9.95 -2.28 -19.40
CA PHE A 521 9.39 -0.96 -19.12
C PHE A 521 10.47 0.13 -19.22
N TYR A 522 11.54 0.01 -18.44
CA TYR A 522 12.59 1.03 -18.38
C TYR A 522 13.22 1.27 -19.75
N SER A 523 13.50 0.20 -20.51
CA SER A 523 13.97 0.31 -21.92
C SER A 523 12.98 1.02 -22.85
N LEU A 524 11.67 0.88 -22.64
CA LEU A 524 10.64 1.56 -23.42
C LEU A 524 10.50 3.03 -23.01
N TYR A 525 10.51 3.30 -21.71
CA TYR A 525 10.46 4.64 -21.12
C TYR A 525 11.61 5.53 -21.62
N MET A 526 12.84 5.01 -21.61
CA MET A 526 14.00 5.77 -22.07
C MET A 526 13.89 6.24 -23.54
N LYS A 527 13.16 5.50 -24.37
CA LYS A 527 13.01 5.76 -25.81
C LYS A 527 11.75 6.54 -26.18
N ASN A 528 10.77 6.63 -25.27
CA ASN A 528 9.45 7.16 -25.59
C ASN A 528 8.96 8.07 -24.46
N PRO A 529 9.02 9.39 -24.64
CA PRO A 529 8.62 10.33 -23.59
C PRO A 529 7.15 10.18 -23.16
N ARG A 530 6.26 9.70 -24.03
CA ARG A 530 4.84 9.47 -23.72
C ARG A 530 4.57 8.23 -22.89
N ILE A 531 5.58 7.41 -22.54
CA ILE A 531 5.48 6.43 -21.46
C ILE A 531 5.93 7.17 -20.20
N ILE A 532 5.02 7.39 -19.25
CA ILE A 532 5.29 8.28 -18.11
C ILE A 532 5.67 7.54 -16.83
N GLY A 533 5.34 6.26 -16.72
CA GLY A 533 5.62 5.50 -15.50
C GLY A 533 5.15 4.06 -15.54
N ASP A 534 5.43 3.37 -14.43
CA ASP A 534 5.11 1.97 -14.18
C ASP A 534 4.85 1.74 -12.68
N PHE A 535 3.75 1.08 -12.38
CA PHE A 535 3.40 0.62 -11.03
C PHE A 535 3.31 -0.90 -11.02
N VAL A 536 4.25 -1.54 -10.33
CA VAL A 536 4.29 -3.00 -10.27
C VAL A 536 3.22 -3.54 -9.31
N TRP A 537 2.65 -4.68 -9.60
CA TRP A 537 1.84 -5.46 -8.67
C TRP A 537 2.69 -6.57 -8.03
N SER A 538 3.07 -6.39 -6.74
CA SER A 538 2.92 -5.21 -5.90
C SER A 538 4.28 -4.70 -5.42
N GLY A 539 4.32 -3.42 -5.04
CA GLY A 539 5.52 -2.79 -4.49
C GLY A 539 5.87 -3.37 -3.12
N MET A 540 4.88 -3.49 -2.25
CA MET A 540 4.95 -4.13 -0.93
C MET A 540 3.88 -5.22 -0.85
N ASP A 541 4.19 -6.33 -0.19
CA ASP A 541 3.25 -7.41 0.11
C ASP A 541 2.18 -6.94 1.10
N TYR A 542 1.01 -7.56 1.07
CA TYR A 542 -0.16 -7.12 1.80
C TYR A 542 -0.98 -8.31 2.31
N LEU A 543 -1.87 -8.04 3.25
CA LEU A 543 -2.81 -9.02 3.79
C LEU A 543 -3.99 -9.24 2.83
N GLY A 544 -4.49 -10.46 2.80
CA GLY A 544 -5.57 -10.86 1.88
C GLY A 544 -5.08 -11.27 0.50
N GLU A 545 -6.00 -11.56 -0.43
CA GLU A 545 -5.74 -12.34 -1.65
C GLU A 545 -4.77 -13.51 -1.35
N ALA A 546 -5.05 -14.14 -0.20
CA ALA A 546 -4.09 -14.90 0.57
C ALA A 546 -3.66 -16.19 -0.15
N GLY A 547 -2.35 -16.32 -0.39
CA GLY A 547 -1.75 -17.44 -1.11
C GLY A 547 -1.74 -17.27 -2.62
N PHE A 548 -2.36 -16.22 -3.16
CA PHE A 548 -2.56 -16.03 -4.60
C PHE A 548 -1.25 -15.98 -5.39
N ASN A 549 -0.28 -15.19 -4.95
CA ASN A 549 1.03 -15.04 -5.58
C ASN A 549 2.17 -15.67 -4.77
N SER A 550 1.84 -16.57 -3.86
CA SER A 550 2.81 -17.14 -2.95
C SER A 550 3.55 -18.34 -3.53
N TRP A 551 4.88 -18.31 -3.49
CA TRP A 551 5.70 -19.50 -3.57
C TRP A 551 6.04 -19.97 -2.15
N ALA A 552 5.21 -20.82 -1.56
CA ALA A 552 5.52 -21.49 -0.31
C ALA A 552 6.00 -22.92 -0.57
N ASN A 553 6.89 -23.41 0.30
CA ASN A 553 7.41 -24.76 0.19
C ASN A 553 6.47 -25.74 0.88
N GLY A 554 6.02 -26.76 0.16
CA GLY A 554 5.16 -27.81 0.72
C GLY A 554 5.81 -28.71 1.76
N LEU A 555 7.12 -28.60 2.00
CA LEU A 555 7.80 -29.25 3.12
C LEU A 555 7.56 -28.52 4.44
N ASP A 556 7.35 -27.19 4.38
CA ASP A 556 7.19 -26.36 5.56
C ASP A 556 5.72 -26.17 5.97
N TYR A 557 4.79 -26.30 5.01
CA TYR A 557 3.39 -25.92 5.21
C TYR A 557 2.42 -26.93 4.60
N ASP A 558 1.37 -27.23 5.34
CA ASP A 558 0.26 -28.09 4.88
C ASP A 558 -0.83 -27.29 4.16
N PHE A 559 -0.42 -26.45 3.22
CA PHE A 559 -1.33 -25.55 2.52
C PHE A 559 -2.37 -26.27 1.65
N ALA A 560 -2.14 -27.54 1.32
CA ALA A 560 -3.08 -28.32 0.54
C ALA A 560 -4.27 -28.82 1.36
N ASN A 561 -4.05 -29.13 2.65
CA ASN A 561 -5.09 -29.63 3.56
C ASN A 561 -5.68 -28.54 4.44
N ASP A 562 -4.95 -27.42 4.64
CA ASP A 562 -5.37 -26.32 5.48
C ASP A 562 -5.10 -24.96 4.84
N PRO A 563 -5.94 -24.52 3.89
CA PRO A 563 -5.78 -23.26 3.22
C PRO A 563 -5.98 -22.04 4.14
N SER A 564 -6.65 -22.19 5.32
CA SER A 564 -6.88 -21.09 6.24
C SER A 564 -5.60 -20.53 6.90
N GLY A 565 -4.46 -21.19 6.69
CA GLY A 565 -3.15 -20.67 7.06
C GLY A 565 -2.62 -19.57 6.15
N TRP A 566 -3.12 -19.43 4.90
CA TRP A 566 -2.71 -18.35 4.02
C TRP A 566 -3.17 -17.00 4.56
N ILE A 567 -2.29 -15.97 4.56
CA ILE A 567 -2.59 -14.66 5.13
C ILE A 567 -2.19 -13.50 4.23
N THR A 568 -1.11 -13.61 3.45
CA THR A 568 -0.67 -12.58 2.51
C THR A 568 -0.77 -13.06 1.07
N ASP A 569 -0.82 -12.11 0.12
CA ASP A 569 -0.76 -12.36 -1.32
C ASP A 569 0.57 -13.05 -1.70
N GLY A 570 1.69 -12.56 -1.20
CA GLY A 570 3.03 -13.05 -1.47
C GLY A 570 3.68 -12.51 -2.74
N GLY A 571 3.02 -11.60 -3.46
CA GLY A 571 3.50 -10.99 -4.70
C GLY A 571 4.43 -9.80 -4.53
N GLY A 572 4.51 -9.21 -3.34
CA GLY A 572 5.33 -8.02 -3.09
C GLY A 572 6.82 -8.22 -3.34
N ARG A 573 7.49 -7.16 -3.82
CA ARG A 573 8.96 -7.09 -3.88
C ARG A 573 9.59 -6.81 -2.51
N ILE A 574 8.81 -6.27 -1.61
CA ILE A 574 9.11 -6.02 -0.21
C ILE A 574 8.05 -6.78 0.58
N ASN A 575 8.46 -7.53 1.61
CA ASN A 575 7.50 -8.29 2.40
C ASN A 575 6.76 -7.40 3.42
N ILE A 576 5.75 -7.94 4.11
CA ILE A 576 4.92 -7.18 5.07
C ILE A 576 5.70 -6.63 6.29
N ASN A 577 6.91 -7.12 6.55
CA ASN A 577 7.79 -6.63 7.61
C ASN A 577 8.76 -5.53 7.12
N GLY A 578 8.81 -5.27 5.80
CA GLY A 578 9.69 -4.29 5.19
C GLY A 578 11.01 -4.85 4.65
N ASP A 579 11.25 -6.17 4.71
CA ASP A 579 12.45 -6.75 4.12
C ASP A 579 12.34 -6.81 2.58
N TRP A 580 13.39 -6.38 1.89
CA TRP A 580 13.50 -6.50 0.44
C TRP A 580 13.72 -7.95 0.02
N LEU A 581 13.04 -8.37 -1.03
CA LEU A 581 13.26 -9.65 -1.70
C LEU A 581 14.23 -9.48 -2.87
N SER A 582 14.83 -10.56 -3.36
CA SER A 582 15.76 -10.50 -4.50
C SER A 582 15.14 -9.93 -5.78
N GLU A 583 13.82 -9.97 -5.90
CA GLU A 583 13.10 -9.32 -7.00
C GLU A 583 13.15 -7.79 -6.92
N MET A 584 13.41 -7.23 -5.73
CA MET A 584 13.70 -5.79 -5.58
C MET A 584 15.11 -5.46 -6.11
N ASP A 585 16.10 -6.30 -5.83
CA ASP A 585 17.45 -6.14 -6.41
C ASP A 585 17.42 -6.17 -7.95
N TYR A 586 16.62 -7.09 -8.53
CA TYR A 586 16.37 -7.09 -9.99
C TYR A 586 15.78 -5.77 -10.47
N THR A 587 14.81 -5.22 -9.73
CA THR A 587 14.16 -3.95 -10.09
C THR A 587 15.14 -2.79 -10.06
N ARG A 588 15.95 -2.69 -9.00
CA ARG A 588 16.98 -1.66 -8.84
C ARG A 588 17.97 -1.69 -9.99
N VAL A 589 18.41 -2.88 -10.39
CA VAL A 589 19.27 -3.08 -11.57
C VAL A 589 18.56 -2.64 -12.86
N CYS A 590 17.28 -2.97 -13.03
CA CYS A 590 16.50 -2.55 -14.21
C CYS A 590 16.34 -1.04 -14.30
N PHE A 591 16.23 -0.35 -13.17
CA PHE A 591 16.12 1.11 -13.07
C PHE A 591 17.47 1.83 -13.05
N HIS A 592 18.56 1.08 -13.23
CA HIS A 592 19.94 1.58 -13.20
C HIS A 592 20.36 2.24 -11.88
N LEU A 593 19.72 1.86 -10.79
CA LEU A 593 20.10 2.26 -9.43
C LEU A 593 21.29 1.44 -8.93
N ASP A 594 21.35 0.16 -9.32
CA ASP A 594 22.48 -0.74 -9.08
C ASP A 594 22.98 -1.31 -10.40
N THR A 595 24.28 -1.57 -10.51
CA THR A 595 24.87 -2.16 -11.73
C THR A 595 24.69 -3.66 -11.76
N ILE A 596 24.81 -4.32 -10.60
CA ILE A 596 24.78 -5.77 -10.46
C ILE A 596 24.35 -6.16 -9.06
N ALA A 597 23.62 -7.29 -8.95
CA ALA A 597 23.23 -7.92 -7.69
C ALA A 597 23.18 -9.44 -7.81
N ILE A 598 23.16 -10.14 -6.66
CA ILE A 598 23.14 -11.61 -6.58
C ILE A 598 22.02 -12.06 -5.66
N GLY A 599 21.31 -13.11 -6.07
CA GLY A 599 20.41 -13.87 -5.22
C GLY A 599 20.70 -15.38 -5.35
N ALA A 600 20.31 -16.16 -4.35
CA ALA A 600 20.48 -17.60 -4.37
C ALA A 600 19.22 -18.33 -3.92
N VAL A 601 18.79 -19.34 -4.69
CA VAL A 601 17.66 -20.20 -4.33
C VAL A 601 18.13 -21.30 -3.40
N SER A 602 17.51 -21.41 -2.24
CA SER A 602 17.84 -22.45 -1.28
C SER A 602 17.60 -23.85 -1.86
N PRO A 603 18.53 -24.82 -1.64
CA PRO A 603 18.28 -26.22 -1.97
C PRO A 603 17.00 -26.76 -1.32
N HIS A 604 16.68 -26.33 -0.10
CA HIS A 604 15.43 -26.67 0.58
C HIS A 604 14.20 -26.28 -0.26
N ASP A 605 14.20 -25.07 -0.84
CA ASP A 605 13.09 -24.58 -1.69
C ASP A 605 13.03 -25.32 -3.05
N ILE A 606 14.16 -25.86 -3.52
CA ILE A 606 14.21 -26.66 -4.75
C ILE A 606 13.66 -28.07 -4.52
N GLU A 607 13.97 -28.71 -3.39
CA GLU A 607 13.48 -30.05 -3.04
C GLU A 607 11.97 -30.07 -2.77
N GLY A 608 11.41 -28.97 -2.25
CA GLY A 608 10.00 -28.86 -1.94
C GLY A 608 9.11 -28.57 -3.14
N LYS A 609 7.88 -29.07 -3.10
CA LYS A 609 6.84 -28.71 -4.06
C LYS A 609 6.34 -27.31 -3.74
N ALA A 610 6.67 -26.34 -4.61
CA ALA A 610 6.20 -24.97 -4.45
C ALA A 610 4.72 -24.82 -4.84
N HIS A 611 4.01 -23.96 -4.12
CA HIS A 611 2.71 -23.43 -4.57
C HIS A 611 2.96 -22.57 -5.82
N PRO A 612 2.15 -22.68 -6.90
CA PRO A 612 2.34 -21.89 -8.10
C PRO A 612 2.03 -20.40 -7.88
N ALA A 613 2.81 -19.53 -8.53
CA ALA A 613 2.60 -18.07 -8.48
C ALA A 613 2.93 -17.44 -9.84
N ALA A 614 1.95 -16.83 -10.48
CA ALA A 614 2.11 -16.25 -11.81
C ALA A 614 2.86 -14.92 -11.81
N TRP A 615 2.68 -14.11 -10.76
CA TRP A 615 3.30 -12.79 -10.67
C TRP A 615 4.76 -12.83 -10.23
N LYS A 616 5.16 -13.82 -9.44
CA LYS A 616 6.56 -14.00 -9.07
C LYS A 616 7.38 -14.65 -10.18
N PHE A 617 8.66 -14.36 -10.23
CA PHE A 617 9.60 -14.96 -11.19
C PHE A 617 10.88 -15.49 -10.54
N SER A 618 11.09 -15.19 -9.25
CA SER A 618 12.25 -15.65 -8.48
C SER A 618 11.85 -16.19 -7.10
N ARG A 619 12.59 -17.19 -6.63
CA ARG A 619 12.60 -17.69 -5.25
C ARG A 619 13.92 -17.39 -4.54
N ALA A 620 14.80 -16.67 -5.21
CA ALA A 620 16.12 -16.37 -4.66
C ALA A 620 16.01 -15.56 -3.37
N LEU A 621 16.87 -15.89 -2.43
CA LEU A 621 17.06 -15.17 -1.17
C LEU A 621 18.26 -14.24 -1.30
N ARG A 622 18.27 -13.17 -0.53
CA ARG A 622 19.43 -12.29 -0.34
C ARG A 622 20.37 -12.91 0.70
N SER A 623 20.67 -14.19 0.53
CA SER A 623 21.55 -15.00 1.40
C SER A 623 22.11 -16.18 0.61
N TYR A 624 23.34 -16.57 0.92
CA TYR A 624 24.00 -17.77 0.39
C TYR A 624 24.43 -18.70 1.54
N THR A 625 23.55 -18.85 2.54
CA THR A 625 23.80 -19.67 3.73
C THR A 625 22.77 -20.79 3.80
N PHE A 626 23.16 -22.00 3.40
CA PHE A 626 22.29 -23.17 3.35
C PHE A 626 22.96 -24.36 4.03
N GLU A 627 23.31 -24.17 5.31
CA GLU A 627 24.01 -25.16 6.15
C GLU A 627 23.25 -26.50 6.16
N GLY A 628 23.98 -27.60 5.99
CA GLY A 628 23.43 -28.96 5.89
C GLY A 628 22.96 -29.36 4.48
N TYR A 629 23.09 -28.48 3.49
CA TYR A 629 22.70 -28.74 2.09
C TYR A 629 23.89 -28.78 1.13
N GLU A 630 25.13 -28.96 1.66
CA GLU A 630 26.33 -29.04 0.85
C GLU A 630 26.23 -30.16 -0.20
N GLY A 631 26.54 -29.85 -1.46
CA GLY A 631 26.43 -30.73 -2.59
C GLY A 631 25.03 -30.87 -3.21
N LYS A 632 23.99 -30.36 -2.55
CA LYS A 632 22.61 -30.33 -3.09
C LYS A 632 22.45 -29.23 -4.14
N PRO A 633 21.50 -29.38 -5.10
CA PRO A 633 21.26 -28.37 -6.13
C PRO A 633 20.88 -27.02 -5.55
N THR A 634 21.52 -25.96 -6.01
CA THR A 634 21.12 -24.56 -5.82
C THR A 634 21.06 -23.84 -7.16
N GLU A 635 20.35 -22.71 -7.22
CA GLU A 635 20.33 -21.83 -8.39
C GLU A 635 20.78 -20.43 -7.98
N ILE A 636 21.84 -19.93 -8.63
CA ILE A 636 22.33 -18.59 -8.43
C ILE A 636 21.72 -17.69 -9.49
N GLU A 637 21.10 -16.60 -9.07
CA GLU A 637 20.58 -15.54 -9.94
C GLU A 637 21.52 -14.34 -9.89
N VAL A 638 21.98 -13.87 -11.05
CA VAL A 638 22.76 -12.65 -11.19
C VAL A 638 21.91 -11.66 -11.97
N TYR A 639 21.66 -10.51 -11.36
CA TYR A 639 20.95 -9.40 -11.96
C TYR A 639 21.96 -8.36 -12.43
N SER A 640 21.96 -7.97 -13.71
CA SER A 640 22.82 -6.92 -14.23
C SER A 640 22.30 -6.33 -15.53
N HIS A 641 22.39 -5.01 -15.66
CA HIS A 641 22.18 -4.33 -16.93
C HIS A 641 23.45 -4.21 -17.78
N ALA A 642 24.62 -4.57 -17.25
CA ALA A 642 25.90 -4.55 -17.94
C ALA A 642 25.92 -5.51 -19.14
N PRO A 643 26.66 -5.21 -20.22
CA PRO A 643 26.75 -6.08 -21.38
C PRO A 643 27.43 -7.43 -21.08
N ILE A 644 28.40 -7.43 -20.16
CA ILE A 644 29.17 -8.61 -19.76
C ILE A 644 29.27 -8.64 -18.24
N TYR A 645 29.15 -9.80 -17.65
CA TYR A 645 29.38 -9.99 -16.21
C TYR A 645 29.83 -11.40 -15.90
N GLU A 646 30.61 -11.55 -14.84
CA GLU A 646 31.23 -12.80 -14.41
C GLU A 646 30.80 -13.14 -12.98
N LEU A 647 30.58 -14.43 -12.73
CA LEU A 647 30.26 -14.94 -11.42
C LEU A 647 31.40 -15.83 -10.93
N TYR A 648 31.85 -15.58 -9.72
CA TYR A 648 32.90 -16.32 -9.03
C TYR A 648 32.35 -16.96 -7.74
N LEU A 649 32.94 -18.07 -7.33
CA LEU A 649 32.83 -18.59 -5.98
C LEU A 649 34.24 -18.60 -5.39
N ASP A 650 34.44 -17.87 -4.31
CA ASP A 650 35.72 -17.42 -3.83
C ASP A 650 36.50 -16.77 -5.01
N ASP A 651 37.69 -17.17 -5.33
CA ASP A 651 38.43 -16.60 -6.49
C ASP A 651 38.28 -17.42 -7.77
N LYS A 652 37.44 -18.46 -7.77
CA LYS A 652 37.25 -19.33 -8.92
C LYS A 652 36.13 -18.84 -9.83
N LEU A 653 36.43 -18.51 -11.08
CA LEU A 653 35.42 -18.19 -12.10
C LEU A 653 34.48 -19.38 -12.31
N LEU A 654 33.18 -19.19 -12.09
CA LEU A 654 32.12 -20.14 -12.37
C LEU A 654 31.58 -19.98 -13.78
N LYS A 655 31.29 -18.73 -14.17
CA LYS A 655 30.67 -18.45 -15.47
C LYS A 655 30.76 -16.98 -15.87
N THR A 656 30.99 -16.76 -17.18
CA THR A 656 30.81 -15.46 -17.84
C THR A 656 29.45 -15.43 -18.52
N PHE A 657 28.70 -14.35 -18.30
CA PHE A 657 27.42 -14.09 -18.92
C PHE A 657 27.51 -12.90 -19.89
N LYS A 658 26.68 -12.95 -20.93
CA LYS A 658 26.45 -11.82 -21.84
C LYS A 658 24.99 -11.44 -21.77
N ASN A 659 24.72 -10.17 -21.48
CA ASN A 659 23.33 -9.70 -21.37
C ASN A 659 22.65 -9.74 -22.74
N LYS A 660 21.55 -10.45 -22.85
CA LYS A 660 20.77 -10.58 -24.08
C LYS A 660 19.42 -9.88 -23.92
N LYS A 661 19.15 -8.91 -24.81
CA LYS A 661 17.83 -8.28 -24.96
C LYS A 661 17.23 -7.71 -23.67
N HIS A 662 18.03 -7.00 -22.87
CA HIS A 662 17.54 -6.33 -21.62
C HIS A 662 16.83 -7.26 -20.65
N LYS A 663 17.20 -8.53 -20.60
CA LYS A 663 16.60 -9.47 -19.63
C LYS A 663 17.07 -9.18 -18.21
N ASN A 664 18.27 -8.63 -18.07
CA ASN A 664 18.88 -8.18 -16.80
C ASN A 664 18.93 -9.27 -15.71
N ILE A 665 18.75 -10.54 -16.08
CA ILE A 665 18.84 -11.70 -15.19
C ILE A 665 19.50 -12.88 -15.90
N SER A 666 20.43 -13.52 -15.23
CA SER A 666 21.03 -14.81 -15.64
C SER A 666 21.02 -15.79 -14.50
N ARG A 667 20.88 -17.07 -14.82
CA ARG A 667 20.78 -18.15 -13.84
C ARG A 667 21.88 -19.20 -14.06
N LEU A 668 22.42 -19.72 -12.94
CA LEU A 668 23.35 -20.81 -12.89
C LEU A 668 22.91 -21.85 -11.87
N LYS A 669 22.58 -23.06 -12.33
CA LYS A 669 22.34 -24.20 -11.46
C LYS A 669 23.67 -24.89 -11.17
N MET A 670 23.92 -25.17 -9.90
CA MET A 670 25.13 -25.82 -9.44
C MET A 670 24.90 -26.54 -8.11
N PRO A 671 25.76 -27.48 -7.72
CA PRO A 671 25.76 -27.98 -6.34
C PRO A 671 26.12 -26.86 -5.37
N TYR A 672 25.39 -26.75 -4.26
CA TYR A 672 25.70 -25.79 -3.21
C TYR A 672 27.06 -26.11 -2.58
N LYS A 673 27.88 -25.10 -2.46
CA LYS A 673 29.17 -25.14 -1.78
C LYS A 673 29.34 -23.83 -1.00
N PRO A 674 29.60 -23.89 0.32
CA PRO A 674 29.86 -22.69 1.11
C PRO A 674 31.04 -21.90 0.54
N GLY A 675 30.98 -20.58 0.66
CA GLY A 675 32.00 -19.64 0.18
C GLY A 675 31.41 -18.25 -0.07
N THR A 676 32.15 -17.40 -0.75
CA THR A 676 31.71 -16.08 -1.15
C THR A 676 31.43 -16.03 -2.66
N LEU A 677 30.17 -15.83 -3.02
CA LEU A 677 29.81 -15.49 -4.39
C LEU A 677 30.19 -14.05 -4.66
N THR A 678 30.90 -13.82 -5.77
CA THR A 678 31.24 -12.48 -6.27
C THR A 678 30.78 -12.36 -7.72
N ALA A 679 29.96 -11.36 -8.02
CA ALA A 679 29.60 -11.03 -9.40
C ALA A 679 30.22 -9.71 -9.79
N ILE A 680 30.89 -9.66 -10.95
CA ILE A 680 31.59 -8.47 -11.46
C ILE A 680 30.97 -8.11 -12.79
N ALA A 681 30.55 -6.85 -12.93
CA ALA A 681 29.99 -6.29 -14.15
C ALA A 681 31.05 -5.52 -14.94
N TYR A 682 31.05 -5.69 -16.24
CA TYR A 682 31.99 -5.02 -17.14
C TYR A 682 31.23 -4.26 -18.23
N ASP A 683 31.86 -3.16 -18.71
CA ASP A 683 31.44 -2.47 -19.93
C ASP A 683 31.82 -3.26 -21.19
N SER A 684 31.59 -2.69 -22.39
CA SER A 684 31.95 -3.30 -23.67
C SER A 684 33.46 -3.45 -23.88
N ASP A 685 34.27 -2.66 -23.19
CA ASP A 685 35.71 -2.67 -23.23
C ASP A 685 36.36 -3.54 -22.15
N TYR A 686 35.56 -4.31 -21.45
CA TYR A 686 35.96 -5.18 -20.34
C TYR A 686 36.52 -4.44 -19.12
N ARG A 687 36.09 -3.17 -18.89
CA ARG A 687 36.40 -2.43 -17.66
C ARG A 687 35.34 -2.73 -16.61
N GLU A 688 35.78 -2.98 -15.38
CA GLU A 688 34.85 -3.18 -14.27
C GLU A 688 34.03 -1.93 -14.01
N ILE A 689 32.71 -2.08 -13.95
CA ILE A 689 31.75 -1.00 -13.69
C ILE A 689 30.88 -1.25 -12.46
N GLY A 690 31.03 -2.40 -11.83
CA GLY A 690 30.29 -2.72 -10.58
C GLY A 690 30.58 -4.12 -10.07
N ARG A 691 30.36 -4.31 -8.78
CA ARG A 691 30.61 -5.56 -8.07
C ARG A 691 29.54 -5.80 -7.00
N ALA A 692 29.13 -7.06 -6.82
CA ALA A 692 28.28 -7.51 -5.73
C ALA A 692 28.86 -8.78 -5.10
N THR A 693 28.64 -8.94 -3.79
CA THR A 693 29.09 -10.13 -3.05
C THR A 693 27.95 -10.70 -2.20
N LEU A 694 27.98 -12.01 -2.01
CA LEU A 694 27.03 -12.72 -1.14
C LEU A 694 27.77 -13.88 -0.46
N ALA A 695 28.12 -13.69 0.82
CA ALA A 695 28.91 -14.66 1.57
C ALA A 695 28.05 -15.64 2.34
N THR A 696 28.53 -16.86 2.50
CA THR A 696 28.01 -17.83 3.45
C THR A 696 28.35 -17.39 4.88
N ALA A 697 27.36 -17.42 5.76
CA ALA A 697 27.57 -17.18 7.20
C ALA A 697 28.53 -18.21 7.80
N ASN A 698 29.28 -17.83 8.81
CA ASN A 698 30.13 -18.75 9.54
C ASN A 698 29.29 -19.74 10.41
N LYS A 699 29.98 -20.67 11.11
CA LYS A 699 29.31 -21.73 11.88
C LYS A 699 28.57 -21.22 13.13
N GLU A 700 29.00 -20.09 13.70
CA GLU A 700 28.31 -19.54 14.87
C GLU A 700 26.92 -19.05 14.50
N THR A 701 25.97 -19.28 15.41
CA THR A 701 24.59 -18.81 15.24
C THR A 701 24.20 -17.97 16.43
N ARG A 702 23.80 -16.72 16.18
CA ARG A 702 23.39 -15.75 17.18
C ARG A 702 21.95 -15.35 16.99
N LEU A 703 21.21 -15.27 18.10
CA LEU A 703 19.91 -14.62 18.16
C LEU A 703 20.16 -13.12 18.31
N SER A 704 19.96 -12.35 17.24
CA SER A 704 20.25 -10.92 17.16
C SER A 704 18.96 -10.10 17.15
N LEU A 705 18.96 -8.99 17.90
CA LEU A 705 17.93 -7.97 17.87
C LEU A 705 18.47 -6.71 17.20
N ILE A 706 17.75 -6.19 16.21
CA ILE A 706 18.15 -5.03 15.41
C ILE A 706 16.99 -4.04 15.39
N SER A 707 17.25 -2.80 15.85
CA SER A 707 16.30 -1.69 15.72
C SER A 707 16.49 -0.97 14.39
N GLU A 708 15.42 -0.49 13.80
CA GLU A 708 15.49 0.30 12.54
C GLU A 708 16.10 1.69 12.74
N LYS A 709 15.99 2.24 13.97
CA LYS A 709 16.55 3.55 14.34
C LYS A 709 17.30 3.42 15.66
N GLU A 710 18.32 4.25 15.86
CA GLU A 710 19.00 4.37 17.15
C GLU A 710 18.15 5.10 18.19
N THR A 711 17.28 6.00 17.74
CA THR A 711 16.44 6.85 18.58
C THR A 711 15.07 7.04 17.96
N TYR A 712 14.03 6.92 18.79
CA TYR A 712 12.63 7.18 18.42
C TYR A 712 12.04 8.32 19.24
N GLN A 713 11.00 8.97 18.72
CA GLN A 713 10.19 9.89 19.50
C GLN A 713 9.23 9.10 20.42
N LYS A 714 8.75 9.73 21.49
CA LYS A 714 7.89 9.08 22.48
C LYS A 714 6.63 8.43 21.90
N ASP A 715 6.06 9.03 20.87
CA ASP A 715 4.82 8.55 20.24
C ASP A 715 5.05 7.64 19.03
N GLU A 716 6.32 7.42 18.63
CA GLU A 716 6.65 6.55 17.51
C GLU A 716 6.63 5.07 17.92
N LYS A 717 6.14 4.20 17.03
CA LYS A 717 6.23 2.73 17.18
C LYS A 717 7.65 2.30 16.91
N VAL A 718 8.18 1.50 17.84
CA VAL A 718 9.53 0.96 17.75
C VAL A 718 9.49 -0.38 17.03
N TYR A 719 10.21 -0.48 15.92
CA TYR A 719 10.36 -1.72 15.16
C TYR A 719 11.67 -2.40 15.53
N VAL A 720 11.58 -3.65 16.01
CA VAL A 720 12.72 -4.50 16.36
C VAL A 720 12.67 -5.78 15.56
N HIS A 721 13.72 -6.01 14.80
CA HIS A 721 13.89 -7.22 14.01
C HIS A 721 14.63 -8.29 14.80
N VAL A 722 14.03 -9.47 14.90
CA VAL A 722 14.65 -10.69 15.38
C VAL A 722 15.31 -11.39 14.20
N ARG A 723 16.60 -11.72 14.30
CA ARG A 723 17.37 -12.35 13.23
C ARG A 723 18.25 -13.48 13.80
N TYR A 724 18.32 -14.58 13.07
CA TYR A 724 19.39 -15.56 13.26
C TYR A 724 20.54 -15.22 12.30
N THR A 725 21.70 -14.88 12.85
CA THR A 725 22.87 -14.42 12.08
C THR A 725 24.16 -15.06 12.59
N ASP A 726 25.23 -14.86 11.85
CA ASP A 726 26.59 -15.02 12.38
C ASP A 726 27.09 -13.71 13.01
N ASP A 727 28.39 -13.65 13.38
CA ASP A 727 29.04 -12.48 14.00
C ASP A 727 29.09 -11.28 13.04
N ASN A 728 29.07 -11.51 11.72
CA ASN A 728 29.13 -10.49 10.70
C ASN A 728 27.72 -10.07 10.22
N LEU A 729 26.70 -10.47 10.97
CA LEU A 729 25.27 -10.22 10.66
C LEU A 729 24.79 -10.89 9.36
N ASN A 730 25.52 -11.86 8.81
CA ASN A 730 25.02 -12.67 7.70
C ASN A 730 23.86 -13.53 8.18
N ILE A 731 22.72 -13.42 7.51
CA ILE A 731 21.50 -14.12 7.88
C ILE A 731 21.62 -15.65 7.64
N LYS A 732 21.06 -16.42 8.55
CA LYS A 732 20.92 -17.89 8.47
C LYS A 732 19.46 -18.26 8.18
N PRO A 733 19.01 -18.25 6.93
CA PRO A 733 17.60 -18.36 6.59
C PRO A 733 16.97 -19.72 6.91
N LEU A 734 17.75 -20.77 7.07
CA LEU A 734 17.24 -22.10 7.42
C LEU A 734 17.12 -22.34 8.93
N VAL A 735 17.54 -21.36 9.75
CA VAL A 735 17.35 -21.42 11.22
C VAL A 735 15.99 -20.83 11.57
N ASN A 736 15.02 -21.71 11.81
CA ASN A 736 13.64 -21.32 12.13
C ASN A 736 13.26 -21.91 13.50
N LYS A 737 13.37 -21.09 14.55
CA LYS A 737 13.10 -21.45 15.96
C LYS A 737 12.01 -20.57 16.53
N GLU A 738 11.33 -21.08 17.56
CA GLU A 738 10.43 -20.26 18.36
C GLU A 738 11.21 -19.27 19.22
N VAL A 739 10.85 -17.99 19.15
CA VAL A 739 11.44 -16.92 19.95
C VAL A 739 10.33 -16.23 20.74
N GLU A 740 10.50 -16.13 22.05
CA GLU A 740 9.58 -15.52 22.99
C GLU A 740 10.12 -14.16 23.46
N VAL A 741 9.26 -13.16 23.49
CA VAL A 741 9.51 -11.88 24.16
C VAL A 741 9.26 -12.10 25.65
N THR A 742 10.35 -12.17 26.44
CA THR A 742 10.28 -12.48 27.88
C THR A 742 10.01 -11.26 28.73
N LYS A 743 10.48 -10.07 28.30
CA LYS A 743 10.27 -8.80 29.02
C LYS A 743 10.42 -7.62 28.08
N ILE A 744 9.61 -6.59 28.28
CA ILE A 744 9.80 -5.25 27.72
C ILE A 744 9.74 -4.25 28.88
N GLU A 745 10.73 -3.35 28.97
CA GLU A 745 10.75 -2.24 29.92
C GLU A 745 10.45 -0.93 29.20
N ASN A 746 9.65 -0.05 29.81
CA ASN A 746 9.22 1.25 29.29
C ASN A 746 8.50 1.16 27.95
N GLY A 747 7.78 0.07 27.70
CA GLY A 747 6.98 -0.15 26.49
C GLY A 747 6.12 -1.39 26.59
N SER A 748 5.19 -1.52 25.67
CA SER A 748 4.28 -2.66 25.55
C SER A 748 4.36 -3.28 24.15
N LEU A 749 4.31 -4.61 24.08
CA LEU A 749 4.29 -5.34 22.82
C LEU A 749 2.97 -5.07 22.09
N LEU A 750 3.04 -4.36 20.97
CA LEU A 750 1.88 -4.09 20.16
C LEU A 750 1.57 -5.27 19.22
N ARG A 751 2.60 -5.73 18.49
CA ARG A 751 2.52 -6.86 17.56
C ARG A 751 3.84 -7.63 17.49
N TYR A 752 3.74 -8.91 17.19
CA TYR A 752 4.91 -9.75 16.91
C TYR A 752 4.57 -10.80 15.87
N GLY A 753 5.34 -10.87 14.80
CA GLY A 753 5.04 -11.78 13.71
C GLY A 753 6.15 -11.93 12.69
N THR A 754 5.89 -12.74 11.67
CA THR A 754 6.79 -12.98 10.55
C THR A 754 6.12 -12.60 9.24
N ALA A 755 6.92 -12.52 8.18
CA ALA A 755 6.41 -12.36 6.82
C ALA A 755 6.11 -13.72 6.13
N ALA A 756 5.83 -14.76 6.91
CA ALA A 756 5.41 -16.04 6.38
C ALA A 756 4.03 -15.89 5.73
N ARG A 757 3.94 -16.32 4.49
CA ARG A 757 2.73 -16.23 3.67
C ARG A 757 1.63 -17.16 4.15
N TRP A 758 2.03 -18.30 4.70
CA TRP A 758 1.17 -19.24 5.41
C TRP A 758 1.57 -19.24 6.88
N ASN A 759 0.69 -18.80 7.75
CA ASN A 759 0.93 -18.68 9.18
C ASN A 759 -0.41 -18.68 9.93
N LYS A 760 -0.53 -19.50 10.98
CA LYS A 760 -1.69 -19.54 11.87
C LYS A 760 -1.51 -18.76 13.17
N ALA A 761 -0.27 -18.34 13.47
CA ALA A 761 -0.01 -17.58 14.67
C ALA A 761 -0.68 -16.22 14.65
N SER A 762 -1.23 -15.83 15.79
CA SER A 762 -1.76 -14.47 15.99
C SER A 762 -0.61 -13.47 16.09
N TYR A 763 -0.78 -12.31 15.47
CA TYR A 763 0.17 -11.20 15.61
C TYR A 763 0.17 -10.54 17.00
N PHE A 764 -0.74 -10.96 17.88
CA PHE A 764 -0.82 -10.54 19.28
C PHE A 764 -0.08 -11.48 20.24
N ALA A 765 0.51 -12.56 19.73
CA ALA A 765 1.29 -13.51 20.54
C ALA A 765 2.63 -12.91 20.98
N SER A 766 3.11 -13.30 22.16
CA SER A 766 4.47 -12.97 22.65
C SER A 766 5.54 -13.95 22.16
N LYS A 767 5.15 -15.01 21.45
CA LYS A 767 6.03 -16.10 21.00
C LYS A 767 5.73 -16.42 19.53
N VAL A 768 6.76 -16.44 18.70
CA VAL A 768 6.66 -16.65 17.25
C VAL A 768 7.80 -17.52 16.75
N LYS A 769 7.51 -18.48 15.86
CA LYS A 769 8.53 -19.21 15.11
C LYS A 769 9.03 -18.35 13.97
N THR A 770 10.36 -18.11 13.91
CA THR A 770 10.97 -17.32 12.83
C THR A 770 10.72 -17.94 11.44
N TYR A 771 10.72 -17.10 10.42
CA TYR A 771 10.56 -17.48 9.02
C TYR A 771 11.76 -16.97 8.20
N TYR A 772 12.48 -17.85 7.55
CA TYR A 772 13.79 -17.56 6.95
C TYR A 772 14.73 -16.84 7.93
N GLY A 773 14.77 -17.35 9.18
CA GLY A 773 15.60 -16.81 10.24
C GLY A 773 15.17 -15.42 10.75
N ARG A 774 13.91 -14.99 10.52
CA ARG A 774 13.45 -13.63 10.76
C ARG A 774 12.09 -13.57 11.43
N ALA A 775 11.92 -12.57 12.32
CA ALA A 775 10.63 -12.09 12.81
C ALA A 775 10.74 -10.58 13.09
N THR A 776 9.64 -9.92 13.34
CA THR A 776 9.60 -8.49 13.65
C THR A 776 8.59 -8.24 14.76
N MET A 777 8.98 -7.47 15.76
CA MET A 777 8.08 -6.96 16.77
C MET A 777 7.88 -5.45 16.63
N ILE A 778 6.71 -5.00 17.01
CA ILE A 778 6.31 -3.60 17.05
C ILE A 778 5.95 -3.28 18.50
N ILE A 779 6.60 -2.27 19.05
CA ILE A 779 6.49 -1.89 20.46
C ILE A 779 5.96 -0.45 20.54
N LYS A 780 4.98 -0.23 21.42
CA LYS A 780 4.52 1.11 21.81
C LYS A 780 5.31 1.54 23.05
N PRO A 781 6.11 2.62 23.00
CA PRO A 781 6.71 3.19 24.21
C PRO A 781 5.61 3.65 25.18
N ASP A 782 5.77 3.42 26.49
CA ASP A 782 4.79 3.80 27.51
C ASP A 782 5.45 4.36 28.79
N GLY A 783 6.77 4.49 28.81
CA GLY A 783 7.56 4.97 29.93
C GLY A 783 8.41 6.22 29.63
N ASN A 784 9.11 6.67 30.66
CA ASN A 784 10.02 7.83 30.59
C ASN A 784 11.50 7.38 30.54
N GLY A 785 11.82 6.37 29.75
CA GLY A 785 13.16 5.83 29.65
C GLY A 785 13.37 5.08 28.35
N PRO A 786 14.57 4.54 28.12
CA PRO A 786 14.81 3.73 26.95
C PRO A 786 13.92 2.47 26.97
N VAL A 787 13.41 2.08 25.83
CA VAL A 787 12.75 0.78 25.68
C VAL A 787 13.82 -0.31 25.73
N ILE A 788 13.66 -1.31 26.61
CA ILE A 788 14.57 -2.46 26.70
C ILE A 788 13.77 -3.72 26.41
N VAL A 789 14.23 -4.48 25.42
CA VAL A 789 13.59 -5.72 24.98
C VAL A 789 14.48 -6.91 25.33
N HIS A 790 13.86 -7.95 25.88
CA HIS A 790 14.52 -9.22 26.18
C HIS A 790 13.77 -10.34 25.47
N VAL A 791 14.51 -11.19 24.77
CA VAL A 791 13.98 -12.37 24.08
C VAL A 791 14.74 -13.63 24.47
N LYS A 792 14.07 -14.77 24.33
CA LYS A 792 14.65 -16.10 24.55
C LYS A 792 14.12 -17.04 23.49
N ASP A 793 14.99 -17.87 22.89
CA ASP A 793 14.56 -18.93 21.97
C ASP A 793 14.27 -20.26 22.72
N GLU A 794 13.75 -21.24 21.98
CA GLU A 794 13.38 -22.57 22.50
C GLU A 794 14.57 -23.38 23.02
N GLU A 795 15.80 -23.05 22.63
CA GLU A 795 17.03 -23.68 23.11
C GLU A 795 17.61 -22.96 24.34
N GLY A 796 17.03 -21.85 24.75
CA GLY A 796 17.47 -21.08 25.89
C GLY A 796 18.45 -19.94 25.58
N ASN A 797 18.81 -19.71 24.31
CA ASN A 797 19.61 -18.56 23.92
C ASN A 797 18.83 -17.26 24.15
N THR A 798 19.49 -16.27 24.71
CA THR A 798 18.89 -14.98 25.06
C THR A 798 19.54 -13.83 24.29
N SER A 799 18.76 -12.81 24.02
CA SER A 799 19.27 -11.53 23.48
C SER A 799 18.51 -10.36 24.11
N SER A 800 19.18 -9.21 24.19
CA SER A 800 18.55 -7.97 24.65
C SER A 800 18.99 -6.78 23.82
N LEU A 801 18.11 -5.78 23.72
CA LEU A 801 18.36 -4.54 22.99
C LEU A 801 17.82 -3.35 23.77
N THR A 802 18.63 -2.29 23.87
CA THR A 802 18.23 -1.01 24.48
C THR A 802 18.06 0.04 23.40
N ILE A 803 16.91 0.69 23.35
CA ILE A 803 16.51 1.65 22.31
C ILE A 803 16.22 2.99 22.99
N LYS A 804 16.83 4.06 22.50
CA LYS A 804 16.66 5.41 23.06
C LYS A 804 15.31 5.99 22.64
N ILE A 805 14.58 6.58 23.61
CA ILE A 805 13.37 7.36 23.39
C ILE A 805 13.64 8.81 23.79
N LYS A 806 13.27 9.77 22.94
CA LYS A 806 13.42 11.23 23.17
C LYS A 806 12.09 11.88 23.50
#